data_f70669567fe6ea6efdee863b0acd659c
#
_entry.id   f70669567fe6ea6efdee863b0acd659c
#
_cell.length_a   1.000
_cell.length_b   1.000
_cell.length_c   1.000
_cell.angle_alpha   90.00
_cell.angle_beta   90.00
_cell.angle_gamma   90.00
#
_symmetry.space_group_name_H-M   'P 1'
#
loop_
_entity.id
_entity.type
_entity.pdbx_description
1 polymer ?
#
loop_
_entity_poly.entity_id
_entity_poly.type
_entity_poly.pdbx_seq_one_letter_code
_entity_poly.pdbx_strand_id
1 'polypeptide(L)'
;MTKQHGIAKLSLYAACYGAILTALIYAPVGLSMMGLIEEWDIFYYFKKFGSFYIADAASPLPTHRLRPLTLVPFTIGYDLAPLSFPLLHALQALSLVAKVIAMTAIIYRLIPNRTIAIVCGLIFLIFPADTMQMSLRSLHINWALALSLAGVALILQAAEFKSVSVRWAIAAGGAISFLCGSLMYEAGLFLAPLPLLIWWAAFGFARTYERMKRNWDCILIWSTSVVAAAVYVVVISLSGHNYQMEVTGDHQTIVRDLVLRFPFLFSIAFYRLFVYGWFDGIRMLAEHLNYWPYYLGTLALFGSILLAGFPISKGSSEGRPNVVRILVAGMIATTFGYLPYLTSYAHIMTSQRTFLYASIGGTIVLAACIHLLARAGTAFAVVISLLCISAGIGSQWEQMALYTELSNRQRAILAGILEAAPQAAEPGAKHLLILDRSGTMNNTWMLRGPELQRALTLLYDSDITPSVCLEHSNVFSSFEMQPSGKPPMCRQTEDGWDVGLELSDPIHLSKATTTLLTVAPDLSVSAEAPSISPSSAKADRWRRILGCWPATACAYRHILTPTYDYDFGRGWGLDDVPWGYGWREIEWHLPSLMPISWSWITAPKANLWLWLDPARKPYKLSISLATWFLEASKDSLRLKINGMAVQGAWVGPRTIEAKIPAGFLRYGLNELEFEAYQDQTTGLSIAVDRVSVFPDELGTTK
;
A
#
# COMPACT_ATOMS: atom_id res chain seq x y z
N MET A 1 25.01 -27.68 -23.23
CA MET A 1 23.95 -28.22 -22.35
C MET A 1 24.10 -27.82 -20.87
N THR A 2 25.31 -27.77 -20.31
CA THR A 2 25.56 -27.53 -18.86
C THR A 2 25.10 -26.18 -18.32
N LYS A 3 25.22 -25.04 -19.06
CA LYS A 3 24.82 -23.72 -18.61
C LYS A 3 23.29 -23.55 -18.55
N GLN A 4 22.54 -24.14 -19.48
CA GLN A 4 21.08 -24.02 -19.56
C GLN A 4 20.38 -24.78 -18.42
N HIS A 5 20.86 -26.00 -18.11
CA HIS A 5 20.40 -26.76 -16.94
C HIS A 5 20.65 -25.99 -15.63
N GLY A 6 21.71 -25.18 -15.58
CA GLY A 6 22.02 -24.33 -14.43
C GLY A 6 21.00 -23.24 -14.16
N ILE A 7 20.45 -22.59 -15.21
CA ILE A 7 19.48 -21.51 -15.06
C ILE A 7 18.08 -22.04 -14.70
N ALA A 8 17.63 -23.13 -15.34
CA ALA A 8 16.35 -23.76 -15.00
C ALA A 8 16.33 -24.20 -13.52
N LYS A 9 17.41 -24.82 -13.05
CA LYS A 9 17.56 -25.21 -11.64
C LYS A 9 17.58 -23.98 -10.72
N LEU A 10 18.25 -22.90 -11.12
CA LEU A 10 18.27 -21.64 -10.36
C LEU A 10 16.86 -21.04 -10.25
N SER A 11 16.10 -21.00 -11.36
CA SER A 11 14.72 -20.51 -11.37
C SER A 11 13.81 -21.33 -10.46
N LEU A 12 13.98 -22.66 -10.43
CA LEU A 12 13.23 -23.52 -9.52
C LEU A 12 13.54 -23.19 -8.04
N TYR A 13 14.81 -23.02 -7.68
CA TYR A 13 15.17 -22.60 -6.32
C TYR A 13 14.63 -21.23 -5.99
N ALA A 14 14.71 -20.26 -6.92
CA ALA A 14 14.14 -18.93 -6.74
C ALA A 14 12.61 -18.99 -6.52
N ALA A 15 11.91 -19.86 -7.26
CA ALA A 15 10.49 -20.09 -7.07
C ALA A 15 10.18 -20.68 -5.68
N CYS A 16 10.90 -21.73 -5.26
CA CYS A 16 10.69 -22.35 -3.95
C CYS A 16 10.96 -21.37 -2.80
N TYR A 17 12.10 -20.68 -2.80
CA TYR A 17 12.42 -19.72 -1.74
C TYR A 17 11.54 -18.48 -1.78
N GLY A 18 11.17 -18.01 -2.96
CA GLY A 18 10.20 -16.94 -3.13
C GLY A 18 8.82 -17.33 -2.58
N ALA A 19 8.35 -18.53 -2.85
CA ALA A 19 7.09 -19.05 -2.32
C ALA A 19 7.13 -19.18 -0.78
N ILE A 20 8.21 -19.69 -0.21
CA ILE A 20 8.40 -19.79 1.24
C ILE A 20 8.38 -18.39 1.87
N LEU A 21 9.12 -17.43 1.33
CA LEU A 21 9.15 -16.07 1.86
C LEU A 21 7.78 -15.38 1.75
N THR A 22 7.11 -15.53 0.61
CA THR A 22 5.74 -15.02 0.42
C THR A 22 4.78 -15.66 1.45
N ALA A 23 4.86 -16.96 1.67
CA ALA A 23 4.06 -17.64 2.67
C ALA A 23 4.36 -17.15 4.09
N LEU A 24 5.61 -16.90 4.45
CA LEU A 24 6.00 -16.33 5.75
C LEU A 24 5.39 -14.93 5.98
N ILE A 25 5.28 -14.11 4.94
CA ILE A 25 4.67 -12.78 5.03
C ILE A 25 3.15 -12.88 5.14
N TYR A 26 2.51 -13.74 4.33
CA TYR A 26 1.04 -13.85 4.29
C TYR A 26 0.46 -14.74 5.40
N ALA A 27 1.17 -15.75 5.89
CA ALA A 27 0.63 -16.73 6.83
C ALA A 27 0.04 -16.14 8.12
N PRO A 28 0.63 -15.11 8.75
CA PRO A 28 0.09 -14.56 10.00
C PRO A 28 -1.21 -13.80 9.84
N VAL A 29 -1.34 -13.09 8.72
CA VAL A 29 -2.48 -12.22 8.42
C VAL A 29 -3.47 -12.91 7.50
N GLY A 30 -2.98 -13.94 6.81
CA GLY A 30 -3.76 -14.87 6.03
C GLY A 30 -4.35 -14.29 4.75
N LEU A 31 -4.99 -15.19 4.04
CA LEU A 31 -5.78 -14.88 2.84
C LEU A 31 -7.16 -14.30 3.19
N SER A 32 -7.39 -13.96 4.45
CA SER A 32 -8.67 -13.47 4.98
C SER A 32 -8.87 -11.95 4.80
N MET A 33 -7.86 -11.23 4.32
CA MET A 33 -8.03 -9.81 4.01
C MET A 33 -9.06 -9.63 2.89
N MET A 34 -9.87 -8.58 3.04
CA MET A 34 -10.82 -8.15 2.02
C MET A 34 -10.17 -7.13 1.07
N GLY A 35 -10.92 -6.71 0.07
CA GLY A 35 -10.60 -5.50 -0.68
C GLY A 35 -10.81 -4.26 0.15
N LEU A 36 -9.86 -3.31 0.07
CA LEU A 36 -9.91 -2.12 0.91
C LEU A 36 -10.58 -0.93 0.21
N ILE A 37 -10.38 -0.74 -1.10
CA ILE A 37 -10.95 0.37 -1.86
C ILE A 37 -11.47 -0.09 -3.22
N GLU A 38 -10.57 -0.17 -4.20
CA GLU A 38 -10.89 -0.33 -5.62
C GLU A 38 -11.44 -1.72 -5.96
N GLU A 39 -11.22 -2.71 -5.11
CA GLU A 39 -11.63 -4.09 -5.38
C GLU A 39 -13.15 -4.26 -5.36
N TRP A 40 -13.86 -3.53 -4.47
CA TRP A 40 -15.32 -3.50 -4.47
C TRP A 40 -15.86 -2.87 -5.75
N ASP A 41 -15.21 -1.81 -6.24
CA ASP A 41 -15.53 -1.15 -7.49
C ASP A 41 -15.34 -2.08 -8.67
N ILE A 42 -14.19 -2.76 -8.73
CA ILE A 42 -13.85 -3.70 -9.78
C ILE A 42 -14.89 -4.83 -9.84
N PHE A 43 -15.23 -5.43 -8.72
CA PHE A 43 -16.26 -6.48 -8.66
C PHE A 43 -17.65 -5.98 -9.05
N TYR A 44 -18.02 -4.76 -8.65
CA TYR A 44 -19.29 -4.15 -9.04
C TYR A 44 -19.35 -3.92 -10.55
N TYR A 45 -18.27 -3.39 -11.13
CA TYR A 45 -18.23 -3.15 -12.58
C TYR A 45 -18.18 -4.45 -13.37
N PHE A 46 -17.50 -5.48 -12.90
CA PHE A 46 -17.56 -6.81 -13.53
C PHE A 46 -18.97 -7.37 -13.54
N LYS A 47 -19.70 -7.25 -12.43
CA LYS A 47 -21.10 -7.68 -12.36
C LYS A 47 -21.99 -6.89 -13.31
N LYS A 48 -21.76 -5.60 -13.47
CA LYS A 48 -22.63 -4.69 -14.25
C LYS A 48 -22.30 -4.67 -15.75
N PHE A 49 -21.03 -4.70 -16.12
CA PHE A 49 -20.54 -4.46 -17.48
C PHE A 49 -19.73 -5.64 -18.05
N GLY A 50 -19.52 -6.71 -17.30
CA GLY A 50 -18.68 -7.85 -17.68
C GLY A 50 -17.19 -7.64 -17.40
N SER A 51 -16.43 -8.72 -17.50
CA SER A 51 -15.03 -8.80 -17.05
C SER A 51 -14.04 -7.96 -17.88
N PHE A 52 -14.43 -7.47 -19.06
CA PHE A 52 -13.58 -6.68 -19.95
C PHE A 52 -14.12 -5.27 -20.20
N TYR A 53 -14.87 -4.73 -19.26
CA TYR A 53 -15.55 -3.44 -19.41
C TYR A 53 -14.63 -2.25 -19.77
N ILE A 54 -13.34 -2.30 -19.45
CA ILE A 54 -12.37 -1.25 -19.84
C ILE A 54 -12.22 -1.12 -21.36
N ALA A 55 -12.38 -2.23 -22.10
CA ALA A 55 -12.30 -2.22 -23.55
C ALA A 55 -13.57 -1.64 -24.20
N ASP A 56 -14.67 -1.51 -23.46
CA ASP A 56 -15.92 -0.95 -23.96
C ASP A 56 -15.83 0.58 -24.06
N ALA A 57 -16.35 1.13 -25.16
CA ALA A 57 -16.46 2.58 -25.35
C ALA A 57 -17.39 3.25 -24.33
N ALA A 58 -18.36 2.52 -23.80
CA ALA A 58 -19.27 2.95 -22.74
C ALA A 58 -18.69 2.74 -21.32
N SER A 59 -17.43 2.33 -21.21
CA SER A 59 -16.78 2.10 -19.91
C SER A 59 -16.89 3.34 -19.01
N PRO A 60 -17.27 3.17 -17.74
CA PRO A 60 -17.28 4.25 -16.75
C PRO A 60 -15.87 4.73 -16.37
N LEU A 61 -14.82 4.01 -16.83
CA LEU A 61 -13.41 4.33 -16.55
C LEU A 61 -12.62 4.61 -17.84
N PRO A 62 -13.01 5.62 -18.67
CA PRO A 62 -12.30 5.95 -19.90
C PRO A 62 -10.83 6.34 -19.63
N THR A 63 -10.54 6.84 -18.43
CA THR A 63 -9.21 7.21 -17.96
C THR A 63 -8.25 6.03 -17.88
N HIS A 64 -8.74 4.80 -17.70
CA HIS A 64 -7.93 3.58 -17.66
C HIS A 64 -7.63 2.98 -19.03
N ARG A 65 -8.09 3.58 -20.13
CA ARG A 65 -7.76 3.12 -21.50
C ARG A 65 -6.26 3.11 -21.78
N LEU A 66 -5.48 3.92 -21.08
CA LEU A 66 -4.01 3.89 -21.14
C LEU A 66 -3.44 2.51 -20.74
N ARG A 67 -4.17 1.77 -19.89
CA ARG A 67 -3.78 0.49 -19.30
C ARG A 67 -4.78 -0.62 -19.67
N PRO A 68 -4.88 -1.02 -20.94
CA PRO A 68 -5.94 -1.92 -21.39
C PRO A 68 -5.91 -3.31 -20.75
N LEU A 69 -4.76 -3.72 -20.21
CA LEU A 69 -4.59 -5.00 -19.53
C LEU A 69 -4.63 -4.91 -18.00
N THR A 70 -4.89 -3.73 -17.43
CA THR A 70 -4.82 -3.51 -15.98
C THR A 70 -5.76 -4.42 -15.19
N LEU A 71 -6.93 -4.77 -15.73
CA LEU A 71 -7.91 -5.60 -15.05
C LEU A 71 -7.70 -7.12 -15.24
N VAL A 72 -6.80 -7.55 -16.13
CA VAL A 72 -6.64 -8.98 -16.45
C VAL A 72 -6.44 -9.87 -15.22
N PRO A 73 -5.59 -9.53 -14.24
CA PRO A 73 -5.46 -10.35 -13.04
C PRO A 73 -6.73 -10.42 -12.20
N PHE A 74 -7.48 -9.32 -12.11
CA PHE A 74 -8.78 -9.28 -11.42
C PHE A 74 -9.84 -10.07 -12.16
N THR A 75 -9.88 -9.97 -13.50
CA THR A 75 -10.77 -10.74 -14.37
C THR A 75 -10.56 -12.24 -14.17
N ILE A 76 -9.31 -12.71 -14.20
CA ILE A 76 -8.99 -14.12 -13.95
C ILE A 76 -9.50 -14.55 -12.56
N GLY A 77 -9.29 -13.74 -11.52
CA GLY A 77 -9.77 -14.02 -10.18
C GLY A 77 -11.30 -14.07 -10.12
N TYR A 78 -11.98 -13.11 -10.72
CA TYR A 78 -13.44 -13.01 -10.73
C TYR A 78 -14.11 -14.14 -11.52
N ASP A 79 -13.60 -14.47 -12.69
CA ASP A 79 -14.16 -15.54 -13.54
C ASP A 79 -13.96 -16.94 -12.94
N LEU A 80 -12.88 -17.16 -12.21
CA LEU A 80 -12.62 -18.42 -11.48
C LEU A 80 -13.43 -18.55 -10.19
N ALA A 81 -13.57 -17.47 -9.44
CA ALA A 81 -14.35 -17.44 -8.20
C ALA A 81 -14.89 -16.02 -7.93
N PRO A 82 -16.12 -15.73 -8.40
CA PRO A 82 -16.73 -14.41 -8.21
C PRO A 82 -16.78 -13.98 -6.75
N LEU A 83 -16.40 -12.72 -6.50
CA LEU A 83 -16.37 -12.09 -5.18
C LEU A 83 -15.42 -12.78 -4.16
N SER A 84 -14.40 -13.48 -4.64
CA SER A 84 -13.41 -14.16 -3.80
C SER A 84 -12.14 -13.35 -3.62
N PHE A 85 -11.98 -12.66 -2.50
CA PHE A 85 -10.73 -11.99 -2.15
C PHE A 85 -9.55 -12.97 -1.92
N PRO A 86 -9.73 -14.17 -1.32
CA PRO A 86 -8.65 -15.15 -1.17
C PRO A 86 -7.99 -15.54 -2.49
N LEU A 87 -8.76 -15.66 -3.59
CA LEU A 87 -8.19 -15.97 -4.89
C LEU A 87 -7.37 -14.81 -5.46
N LEU A 88 -7.81 -13.55 -5.24
CA LEU A 88 -7.02 -12.38 -5.64
C LEU A 88 -5.70 -12.33 -4.87
N HIS A 89 -5.71 -12.64 -3.57
CA HIS A 89 -4.48 -12.76 -2.78
C HIS A 89 -3.56 -13.89 -3.26
N ALA A 90 -4.11 -15.02 -3.69
CA ALA A 90 -3.32 -16.09 -4.30
C ALA A 90 -2.66 -15.64 -5.61
N LEU A 91 -3.38 -14.90 -6.46
CA LEU A 91 -2.81 -14.30 -7.68
C LEU A 91 -1.75 -13.24 -7.36
N GLN A 92 -1.96 -12.46 -6.30
CA GLN A 92 -0.98 -11.50 -5.79
C GLN A 92 0.31 -12.23 -5.35
N ALA A 93 0.19 -13.27 -4.52
CA ALA A 93 1.32 -14.08 -4.08
C ALA A 93 2.09 -14.69 -5.26
N LEU A 94 1.37 -15.18 -6.29
CA LEU A 94 2.00 -15.71 -7.50
C LEU A 94 2.79 -14.65 -8.26
N SER A 95 2.29 -13.42 -8.36
CA SER A 95 3.02 -12.31 -9.00
C SER A 95 4.31 -11.96 -8.25
N LEU A 96 4.29 -12.03 -6.92
CA LEU A 96 5.46 -11.79 -6.07
C LEU A 96 6.54 -12.84 -6.33
N VAL A 97 6.16 -14.13 -6.40
CA VAL A 97 7.08 -15.24 -6.73
C VAL A 97 7.64 -15.06 -8.14
N ALA A 98 6.82 -14.68 -9.11
CA ALA A 98 7.28 -14.44 -10.49
C ALA A 98 8.32 -13.31 -10.56
N LYS A 99 8.16 -12.24 -9.77
CA LYS A 99 9.16 -11.17 -9.64
C LYS A 99 10.50 -11.70 -9.10
N VAL A 100 10.48 -12.55 -8.08
CA VAL A 100 11.69 -13.16 -7.51
C VAL A 100 12.44 -13.97 -8.57
N ILE A 101 11.73 -14.81 -9.34
CA ILE A 101 12.33 -15.62 -10.39
C ILE A 101 13.02 -14.74 -11.43
N ALA A 102 12.30 -13.74 -11.94
CA ALA A 102 12.81 -12.85 -12.98
C ALA A 102 14.03 -12.04 -12.49
N MET A 103 13.93 -11.46 -11.29
CA MET A 103 15.03 -10.68 -10.71
C MET A 103 16.25 -11.54 -10.40
N THR A 104 16.06 -12.75 -9.87
CA THR A 104 17.15 -13.72 -9.67
C THR A 104 17.89 -14.03 -10.98
N ALA A 105 17.14 -14.24 -12.07
CA ALA A 105 17.74 -14.48 -13.39
C ALA A 105 18.56 -13.29 -13.89
N ILE A 106 18.07 -12.07 -13.68
CA ILE A 106 18.75 -10.82 -14.04
C ILE A 106 20.03 -10.63 -13.23
N ILE A 107 19.97 -10.77 -11.90
CA ILE A 107 21.15 -10.65 -11.03
C ILE A 107 22.19 -11.70 -11.35
N TYR A 108 21.78 -12.94 -11.65
CA TYR A 108 22.73 -14.00 -12.04
C TYR A 108 23.50 -13.66 -13.32
N ARG A 109 22.93 -12.86 -14.22
CA ARG A 109 23.63 -12.38 -15.43
C ARG A 109 24.70 -11.34 -15.11
N LEU A 110 24.48 -10.51 -14.11
CA LEU A 110 25.41 -9.49 -13.65
C LEU A 110 26.52 -10.09 -12.77
N ILE A 111 26.11 -10.94 -11.86
CA ILE A 111 26.98 -11.61 -10.87
C ILE A 111 26.68 -13.11 -10.93
N PRO A 112 27.54 -13.92 -11.61
CA PRO A 112 27.31 -15.35 -11.80
C PRO A 112 27.57 -16.16 -10.51
N ASN A 113 26.93 -15.77 -9.43
CA ASN A 113 26.89 -16.41 -8.14
C ASN A 113 25.43 -16.71 -7.77
N ARG A 114 25.08 -17.99 -7.63
CA ARG A 114 23.70 -18.43 -7.40
C ARG A 114 23.13 -17.95 -6.08
N THR A 115 23.92 -17.98 -5.02
CA THR A 115 23.50 -17.53 -3.69
C THR A 115 23.18 -16.04 -3.70
N ILE A 116 24.09 -15.20 -4.22
CA ILE A 116 23.88 -13.76 -4.33
C ILE A 116 22.63 -13.47 -5.17
N ALA A 117 22.45 -14.19 -6.28
CA ALA A 117 21.30 -13.98 -7.16
C ALA A 117 19.97 -14.31 -6.46
N ILE A 118 19.88 -15.43 -5.74
CA ILE A 118 18.67 -15.81 -4.99
C ILE A 118 18.41 -14.82 -3.85
N VAL A 119 19.42 -14.52 -3.04
CA VAL A 119 19.30 -13.57 -1.92
C VAL A 119 18.81 -12.21 -2.42
N CYS A 120 19.38 -11.69 -3.49
CA CYS A 120 18.95 -10.41 -4.06
C CYS A 120 17.54 -10.49 -4.68
N GLY A 121 17.16 -11.62 -5.29
CA GLY A 121 15.79 -11.85 -5.73
C GLY A 121 14.79 -11.82 -4.57
N LEU A 122 15.13 -12.40 -3.43
CA LEU A 122 14.32 -12.36 -2.21
C LEU A 122 14.29 -10.94 -1.61
N ILE A 123 15.43 -10.25 -1.55
CA ILE A 123 15.48 -8.84 -1.09
C ILE A 123 14.60 -7.95 -1.98
N PHE A 124 14.56 -8.20 -3.29
CA PHE A 124 13.67 -7.47 -4.20
C PHE A 124 12.20 -7.64 -3.85
N LEU A 125 11.76 -8.84 -3.46
CA LEU A 125 10.38 -9.09 -3.02
C LEU A 125 10.01 -8.30 -1.77
N ILE A 126 10.94 -8.16 -0.83
CA ILE A 126 10.72 -7.53 0.47
C ILE A 126 11.39 -6.16 0.58
N PHE A 127 11.65 -5.50 -0.54
CA PHE A 127 12.35 -4.22 -0.55
C PHE A 127 11.57 -3.18 0.28
N PRO A 128 12.15 -2.61 1.34
CA PRO A 128 11.38 -1.84 2.34
C PRO A 128 10.94 -0.45 1.85
N ALA A 129 11.41 0.00 0.70
CA ALA A 129 10.96 1.27 0.11
C ALA A 129 9.54 1.18 -0.45
N ASP A 130 9.07 -0.02 -0.85
CA ASP A 130 7.73 -0.27 -1.35
C ASP A 130 7.05 -1.38 -0.56
N THR A 131 6.25 -0.98 0.41
CA THR A 131 5.42 -1.90 1.20
C THR A 131 4.00 -2.02 0.66
N MET A 132 3.55 -1.08 -0.18
CA MET A 132 2.21 -1.11 -0.79
C MET A 132 2.03 -2.26 -1.79
N GLN A 133 3.12 -2.89 -2.24
CA GLN A 133 3.06 -4.07 -3.10
C GLN A 133 2.29 -5.24 -2.51
N MET A 134 2.08 -5.29 -1.19
CA MET A 134 1.31 -6.33 -0.52
C MET A 134 -0.20 -6.10 -0.58
N SER A 135 -0.67 -4.89 -0.87
CA SER A 135 -2.09 -4.58 -1.07
C SER A 135 -2.62 -5.17 -2.37
N LEU A 136 -3.86 -5.63 -2.38
CA LEU A 136 -4.56 -6.08 -3.60
C LEU A 136 -4.63 -4.98 -4.66
N ARG A 137 -4.69 -3.71 -4.25
CA ARG A 137 -4.58 -2.56 -5.15
C ARG A 137 -3.35 -2.62 -6.06
N SER A 138 -2.27 -3.26 -5.61
CA SER A 138 -1.04 -3.45 -6.39
C SER A 138 -1.03 -4.74 -7.23
N LEU A 139 -2.11 -5.51 -7.28
CA LEU A 139 -2.17 -6.78 -8.00
C LEU A 139 -1.76 -6.63 -9.46
N HIS A 140 -2.35 -5.70 -10.18
CA HIS A 140 -2.01 -5.42 -11.58
C HIS A 140 -0.59 -4.85 -11.75
N ILE A 141 -0.13 -4.00 -10.81
CA ILE A 141 1.20 -3.40 -10.85
C ILE A 141 2.27 -4.48 -10.65
N ASN A 142 2.04 -5.41 -9.71
CA ASN A 142 2.95 -6.52 -9.46
C ASN A 142 3.04 -7.48 -10.67
N TRP A 143 1.92 -7.80 -11.32
CA TRP A 143 1.92 -8.58 -12.54
C TRP A 143 2.60 -7.85 -13.70
N ALA A 144 2.34 -6.55 -13.86
CA ALA A 144 3.00 -5.71 -14.86
C ALA A 144 4.52 -5.75 -14.70
N LEU A 145 5.00 -5.58 -13.48
CA LEU A 145 6.42 -5.63 -13.17
C LEU A 145 7.00 -7.04 -13.37
N ALA A 146 6.30 -8.09 -12.92
CA ALA A 146 6.73 -9.48 -13.10
C ALA A 146 6.88 -9.82 -14.59
N LEU A 147 5.91 -9.45 -15.42
CA LEU A 147 5.92 -9.66 -16.87
C LEU A 147 7.03 -8.84 -17.55
N SER A 148 7.21 -7.58 -17.18
CA SER A 148 8.28 -6.72 -17.72
C SER A 148 9.66 -7.30 -17.41
N LEU A 149 9.91 -7.72 -16.16
CA LEU A 149 11.18 -8.35 -15.76
C LEU A 149 11.37 -9.72 -16.39
N ALA A 150 10.31 -10.53 -16.53
CA ALA A 150 10.36 -11.77 -17.26
C ALA A 150 10.73 -11.53 -18.73
N GLY A 151 10.16 -10.50 -19.35
CA GLY A 151 10.54 -10.07 -20.69
C GLY A 151 12.02 -9.75 -20.81
N VAL A 152 12.57 -8.96 -19.90
CA VAL A 152 14.00 -8.65 -19.83
C VAL A 152 14.84 -9.93 -19.64
N ALA A 153 14.46 -10.79 -18.71
CA ALA A 153 15.20 -12.04 -18.45
C ALA A 153 15.20 -12.98 -19.66
N LEU A 154 14.07 -13.10 -20.36
CA LEU A 154 13.91 -13.94 -21.56
C LEU A 154 14.72 -13.39 -22.75
N ILE A 155 14.74 -12.10 -22.99
CA ILE A 155 15.55 -11.48 -24.04
C ILE A 155 17.05 -11.71 -23.78
N LEU A 156 17.49 -11.54 -22.55
CA LEU A 156 18.86 -11.84 -22.14
C LEU A 156 19.18 -13.32 -22.30
N GLN A 157 18.21 -14.19 -22.07
CA GLN A 157 18.34 -15.63 -22.23
C GLN A 157 18.38 -16.04 -23.71
N ALA A 158 17.53 -15.47 -24.56
CA ALA A 158 17.45 -15.75 -25.98
C ALA A 158 18.81 -15.60 -26.67
N ALA A 159 19.54 -14.54 -26.32
CA ALA A 159 20.87 -14.25 -26.87
C ALA A 159 21.96 -15.30 -26.60
N GLU A 160 21.72 -16.25 -25.72
CA GLU A 160 22.65 -17.35 -25.41
C GLU A 160 22.39 -18.64 -26.24
N PHE A 161 21.24 -18.71 -26.94
CA PHE A 161 20.91 -19.89 -27.75
C PHE A 161 21.57 -19.84 -29.13
N LYS A 162 22.11 -20.98 -29.57
CA LYS A 162 22.68 -21.13 -30.89
C LYS A 162 21.63 -21.46 -31.96
N SER A 163 20.58 -22.21 -31.60
CA SER A 163 19.45 -22.48 -32.50
C SER A 163 18.64 -21.24 -32.76
N VAL A 164 18.50 -20.84 -33.98
CA VAL A 164 17.78 -19.64 -34.40
C VAL A 164 16.29 -19.72 -34.02
N SER A 165 15.65 -20.88 -34.26
CA SER A 165 14.22 -21.08 -33.94
C SER A 165 13.96 -20.96 -32.44
N VAL A 166 14.76 -21.59 -31.60
CA VAL A 166 14.63 -21.49 -30.13
C VAL A 166 14.90 -20.08 -29.66
N ARG A 167 15.93 -19.43 -30.24
CA ARG A 167 16.25 -18.03 -29.92
C ARG A 167 15.08 -17.09 -30.21
N TRP A 168 14.47 -17.23 -31.37
CA TRP A 168 13.31 -16.42 -31.76
C TRP A 168 12.08 -16.70 -30.91
N ALA A 169 11.79 -17.96 -30.61
CA ALA A 169 10.69 -18.32 -29.75
C ALA A 169 10.81 -17.69 -28.35
N ILE A 170 12.02 -17.76 -27.74
CA ILE A 170 12.27 -17.15 -26.44
C ILE A 170 12.25 -15.61 -26.52
N ALA A 171 12.83 -15.02 -27.58
CA ALA A 171 12.82 -13.59 -27.78
C ALA A 171 11.39 -13.06 -27.98
N ALA A 172 10.55 -13.74 -28.77
CA ALA A 172 9.15 -13.43 -28.96
C ALA A 172 8.36 -13.52 -27.62
N GLY A 173 8.57 -14.60 -26.87
CA GLY A 173 7.99 -14.75 -25.52
C GLY A 173 8.39 -13.60 -24.60
N GLY A 174 9.66 -13.18 -24.64
CA GLY A 174 10.17 -12.02 -23.90
C GLY A 174 9.52 -10.71 -24.32
N ALA A 175 9.42 -10.47 -25.64
CA ALA A 175 8.78 -9.29 -26.21
C ALA A 175 7.28 -9.19 -25.87
N ILE A 176 6.54 -10.31 -25.96
CA ILE A 176 5.13 -10.39 -25.58
C ILE A 176 4.96 -10.13 -24.09
N SER A 177 5.79 -10.76 -23.24
CA SER A 177 5.73 -10.53 -21.79
C SER A 177 5.94 -9.05 -21.44
N PHE A 178 6.94 -8.40 -22.08
CA PHE A 178 7.22 -6.98 -21.87
C PHE A 178 6.08 -6.10 -22.36
N LEU A 179 5.53 -6.38 -23.54
CA LEU A 179 4.39 -5.67 -24.09
C LEU A 179 3.18 -5.77 -23.16
N CYS A 180 2.83 -6.96 -22.71
CA CYS A 180 1.74 -7.18 -21.77
C CYS A 180 1.98 -6.42 -20.45
N GLY A 181 3.18 -6.47 -19.89
CA GLY A 181 3.54 -5.72 -18.69
C GLY A 181 3.38 -4.21 -18.87
N SER A 182 3.85 -3.67 -20.00
CA SER A 182 3.76 -2.23 -20.31
C SER A 182 2.32 -1.76 -20.60
N LEU A 183 1.49 -2.60 -21.20
CA LEU A 183 0.07 -2.32 -21.42
C LEU A 183 -0.80 -2.54 -20.17
N MET A 184 -0.29 -3.26 -19.17
CA MET A 184 -0.93 -3.40 -17.87
C MET A 184 -0.61 -2.23 -16.94
N TYR A 185 0.63 -1.70 -17.04
CA TYR A 185 1.09 -0.52 -16.30
C TYR A 185 2.22 0.19 -17.08
N GLU A 186 1.98 1.40 -17.54
CA GLU A 186 2.86 2.13 -18.47
C GLU A 186 4.27 2.40 -17.94
N ALA A 187 4.46 2.42 -16.61
CA ALA A 187 5.78 2.55 -16.01
C ALA A 187 6.74 1.43 -16.45
N GLY A 188 6.21 0.28 -16.89
CA GLY A 188 7.00 -0.80 -17.48
C GLY A 188 7.81 -0.38 -18.71
N LEU A 189 7.35 0.61 -19.51
CA LEU A 189 8.07 1.13 -20.69
C LEU A 189 9.45 1.67 -20.34
N PHE A 190 9.62 2.26 -19.16
CA PHE A 190 10.90 2.81 -18.72
C PHE A 190 11.95 1.73 -18.42
N LEU A 191 11.55 0.45 -18.39
CA LEU A 191 12.46 -0.70 -18.31
C LEU A 191 12.98 -1.17 -19.70
N ALA A 192 12.50 -0.58 -20.77
CA ALA A 192 12.91 -0.94 -22.14
C ALA A 192 14.45 -0.96 -22.37
N PRO A 193 15.24 -0.02 -21.82
CA PRO A 193 16.70 -0.04 -21.96
C PRO A 193 17.41 -1.07 -21.09
N LEU A 194 16.71 -1.70 -20.13
CA LEU A 194 17.33 -2.57 -19.12
C LEU A 194 18.12 -3.75 -19.69
N PRO A 195 17.72 -4.46 -20.77
CA PRO A 195 18.54 -5.51 -21.36
C PRO A 195 19.93 -5.03 -21.83
N LEU A 196 19.97 -3.87 -22.46
CA LEU A 196 21.22 -3.27 -22.94
C LEU A 196 22.10 -2.79 -21.77
N LEU A 197 21.49 -2.22 -20.78
CA LEU A 197 22.15 -1.78 -19.55
C LEU A 197 22.80 -2.96 -18.81
N ILE A 198 22.10 -4.10 -18.70
CA ILE A 198 22.62 -5.33 -18.10
C ILE A 198 23.79 -5.89 -18.91
N TRP A 199 23.70 -5.92 -20.25
CA TRP A 199 24.83 -6.34 -21.08
C TRP A 199 26.03 -5.43 -20.90
N TRP A 200 25.81 -4.09 -20.90
CA TRP A 200 26.90 -3.14 -20.68
C TRP A 200 27.55 -3.33 -19.29
N ALA A 201 26.76 -3.52 -18.26
CA ALA A 201 27.28 -3.75 -16.91
C ALA A 201 28.09 -5.03 -16.82
N ALA A 202 27.61 -6.10 -17.45
CA ALA A 202 28.28 -7.41 -17.42
C ALA A 202 29.55 -7.45 -18.30
N PHE A 203 29.51 -6.87 -19.50
CA PHE A 203 30.54 -7.09 -20.52
C PHE A 203 31.34 -5.85 -20.91
N GLY A 204 30.85 -4.64 -20.60
CA GLY A 204 31.39 -3.35 -21.07
C GLY A 204 31.00 -3.02 -22.51
N PHE A 205 31.29 -1.79 -22.94
CA PHE A 205 30.76 -1.21 -24.16
C PHE A 205 31.09 -2.03 -25.43
N ALA A 206 32.37 -2.31 -25.68
CA ALA A 206 32.79 -3.00 -26.89
C ALA A 206 32.15 -4.39 -27.05
N ARG A 207 32.15 -5.20 -25.99
CA ARG A 207 31.53 -6.53 -26.04
C ARG A 207 29.99 -6.48 -26.11
N THR A 208 29.37 -5.45 -25.57
CA THR A 208 27.93 -5.21 -25.73
C THR A 208 27.60 -4.94 -27.17
N TYR A 209 28.35 -4.07 -27.85
CA TYR A 209 28.17 -3.77 -29.26
C TYR A 209 28.30 -5.02 -30.15
N GLU A 210 29.33 -5.84 -29.90
CA GLU A 210 29.51 -7.11 -30.63
C GLU A 210 28.34 -8.10 -30.36
N ARG A 211 27.82 -8.14 -29.14
CA ARG A 211 26.64 -8.92 -28.82
C ARG A 211 25.38 -8.42 -29.50
N MET A 212 25.20 -7.11 -29.58
CA MET A 212 24.09 -6.50 -30.31
C MET A 212 24.15 -6.87 -31.79
N LYS A 213 25.32 -6.77 -32.44
CA LYS A 213 25.49 -7.18 -33.82
C LYS A 213 25.14 -8.66 -34.04
N ARG A 214 25.62 -9.54 -33.15
CA ARG A 214 25.39 -10.97 -33.26
C ARG A 214 23.92 -11.38 -33.02
N ASN A 215 23.18 -10.64 -32.18
CA ASN A 215 21.80 -10.93 -31.78
C ASN A 215 20.86 -9.79 -32.20
N TRP A 216 21.14 -9.18 -33.36
CA TRP A 216 20.34 -8.07 -33.88
C TRP A 216 18.86 -8.44 -34.05
N ASP A 217 18.60 -9.69 -34.39
CA ASP A 217 17.27 -10.29 -34.52
C ASP A 217 16.48 -10.24 -33.18
N CYS A 218 17.11 -10.60 -32.06
CA CYS A 218 16.49 -10.48 -30.73
C CYS A 218 16.22 -9.01 -30.37
N ILE A 219 17.15 -8.11 -30.72
CA ILE A 219 16.97 -6.67 -30.47
C ILE A 219 15.82 -6.12 -31.32
N LEU A 220 15.69 -6.55 -32.58
CA LEU A 220 14.59 -6.13 -33.42
C LEU A 220 13.25 -6.59 -32.85
N ILE A 221 13.12 -7.86 -32.46
CA ILE A 221 11.90 -8.40 -31.82
C ILE A 221 11.57 -7.62 -30.55
N TRP A 222 12.56 -7.33 -29.70
CA TRP A 222 12.41 -6.51 -28.50
C TRP A 222 11.95 -5.10 -28.82
N SER A 223 12.62 -4.43 -29.75
CA SER A 223 12.31 -3.06 -30.15
C SER A 223 10.91 -2.93 -30.72
N THR A 224 10.44 -3.95 -31.45
CA THR A 224 9.06 -3.97 -31.96
C THR A 224 8.04 -3.91 -30.82
N SER A 225 8.24 -4.68 -29.75
CA SER A 225 7.34 -4.63 -28.58
C SER A 225 7.40 -3.29 -27.85
N VAL A 226 8.58 -2.71 -27.72
CA VAL A 226 8.78 -1.37 -27.11
C VAL A 226 8.08 -0.31 -27.92
N VAL A 227 8.28 -0.30 -29.26
CA VAL A 227 7.62 0.65 -30.16
C VAL A 227 6.11 0.47 -30.14
N ALA A 228 5.60 -0.77 -30.17
CA ALA A 228 4.18 -1.03 -30.11
C ALA A 228 3.55 -0.48 -28.83
N ALA A 229 4.17 -0.71 -27.67
CA ALA A 229 3.69 -0.19 -26.39
C ALA A 229 3.78 1.35 -26.34
N ALA A 230 4.90 1.93 -26.82
CA ALA A 230 5.09 3.39 -26.84
C ALA A 230 4.09 4.07 -27.77
N VAL A 231 3.86 3.54 -28.98
CA VAL A 231 2.88 4.07 -29.93
C VAL A 231 1.48 4.01 -29.31
N TYR A 232 1.10 2.89 -28.67
CA TYR A 232 -0.18 2.79 -28.00
C TYR A 232 -0.35 3.85 -26.91
N VAL A 233 0.63 4.00 -26.02
CA VAL A 233 0.61 5.01 -24.94
C VAL A 233 0.50 6.42 -25.49
N VAL A 234 1.27 6.76 -26.54
CA VAL A 234 1.23 8.08 -27.18
C VAL A 234 -0.12 8.34 -27.85
N VAL A 235 -0.64 7.40 -28.64
CA VAL A 235 -1.93 7.54 -29.32
C VAL A 235 -3.06 7.76 -28.33
N ILE A 236 -3.12 6.97 -27.25
CA ILE A 236 -4.15 7.12 -26.22
C ILE A 236 -3.98 8.44 -25.46
N SER A 237 -2.75 8.83 -25.13
CA SER A 237 -2.46 10.12 -24.46
C SER A 237 -2.89 11.32 -25.30
N LEU A 238 -2.77 11.23 -26.61
CA LEU A 238 -3.20 12.30 -27.55
C LEU A 238 -4.71 12.30 -27.80
N SER A 239 -5.44 11.22 -27.46
CA SER A 239 -6.90 11.11 -27.67
C SER A 239 -7.75 11.90 -26.67
N GLY A 240 -7.17 12.62 -25.73
CA GLY A 240 -7.81 13.76 -25.08
C GLY A 240 -8.43 13.53 -23.71
N HIS A 241 -8.58 12.31 -23.21
CA HIS A 241 -9.10 12.10 -21.86
C HIS A 241 -8.32 10.98 -21.17
N ASN A 242 -7.28 11.34 -20.43
CA ASN A 242 -6.63 10.37 -19.57
C ASN A 242 -6.46 10.95 -18.16
N TYR A 243 -6.65 10.10 -17.16
CA TYR A 243 -6.53 10.42 -15.74
C TYR A 243 -5.17 11.07 -15.38
N GLN A 244 -4.10 10.70 -16.11
CA GLN A 244 -2.77 11.24 -15.85
C GLN A 244 -2.69 12.75 -16.17
N MET A 245 -3.40 13.21 -17.19
CA MET A 245 -3.45 14.64 -17.53
C MET A 245 -4.26 15.44 -16.50
N GLU A 246 -5.33 14.85 -15.96
CA GLU A 246 -6.10 15.48 -14.89
C GLU A 246 -5.28 15.67 -13.61
N VAL A 247 -4.39 14.69 -13.30
CA VAL A 247 -3.53 14.70 -12.10
C VAL A 247 -2.25 15.51 -12.31
N THR A 248 -1.72 15.59 -13.53
CA THR A 248 -0.42 16.22 -13.81
C THR A 248 -0.53 17.66 -14.35
N GLY A 249 -1.70 18.08 -14.81
CA GLY A 249 -1.90 19.40 -15.39
C GLY A 249 -1.35 19.57 -16.82
N ASP A 250 -1.16 20.83 -17.26
CA ASP A 250 -0.71 21.17 -18.60
C ASP A 250 0.74 20.71 -18.87
N HIS A 251 0.99 20.21 -20.08
CA HIS A 251 2.30 19.69 -20.51
C HIS A 251 3.46 20.66 -20.34
N GLN A 252 3.24 21.97 -20.54
CA GLN A 252 4.31 22.97 -20.35
C GLN A 252 4.68 23.12 -18.88
N THR A 253 3.68 23.07 -18.01
CA THR A 253 3.88 23.09 -16.55
C THR A 253 4.60 21.84 -16.09
N ILE A 254 4.27 20.67 -16.63
CA ILE A 254 4.94 19.39 -16.33
C ILE A 254 6.43 19.46 -16.65
N VAL A 255 6.80 19.90 -17.87
CA VAL A 255 8.21 19.95 -18.27
C VAL A 255 8.99 20.94 -17.41
N ARG A 256 8.43 22.12 -17.16
CA ARG A 256 9.06 23.13 -16.30
C ARG A 256 9.25 22.61 -14.87
N ASP A 257 8.21 22.04 -14.29
CA ASP A 257 8.25 21.53 -12.93
C ASP A 257 9.16 20.31 -12.81
N LEU A 258 9.19 19.44 -13.81
CA LEU A 258 10.14 18.34 -13.87
C LEU A 258 11.59 18.83 -13.80
N VAL A 259 11.95 19.82 -14.62
CA VAL A 259 13.33 20.35 -14.63
C VAL A 259 13.69 21.04 -13.32
N LEU A 260 12.78 21.86 -12.78
CA LEU A 260 13.05 22.63 -11.55
C LEU A 260 13.05 21.75 -10.30
N ARG A 261 12.18 20.75 -10.24
CA ARG A 261 12.00 19.89 -9.05
C ARG A 261 12.77 18.58 -9.13
N PHE A 262 13.27 18.20 -10.31
CA PHE A 262 13.97 16.93 -10.53
C PHE A 262 15.03 16.61 -9.48
N PRO A 263 15.98 17.52 -9.13
CA PRO A 263 17.00 17.20 -8.13
C PRO A 263 16.41 16.87 -6.77
N PHE A 264 15.38 17.61 -6.36
CA PHE A 264 14.70 17.39 -5.08
C PHE A 264 13.93 16.07 -5.07
N LEU A 265 13.08 15.82 -6.07
CA LEU A 265 12.27 14.61 -6.16
C LEU A 265 13.15 13.35 -6.32
N PHE A 266 14.24 13.47 -7.08
CA PHE A 266 15.20 12.39 -7.21
C PHE A 266 15.93 12.10 -5.89
N SER A 267 16.26 13.14 -5.13
CA SER A 267 16.88 12.97 -3.81
C SER A 267 15.98 12.23 -2.83
N ILE A 268 14.67 12.49 -2.86
CA ILE A 268 13.67 11.77 -2.06
C ILE A 268 13.68 10.27 -2.39
N ALA A 269 13.58 9.93 -3.68
CA ALA A 269 13.59 8.54 -4.13
C ALA A 269 14.86 7.83 -3.70
N PHE A 270 15.99 8.49 -3.90
CA PHE A 270 17.30 7.97 -3.55
C PHE A 270 17.41 7.70 -2.06
N TYR A 271 17.00 8.67 -1.26
CA TYR A 271 17.02 8.58 0.19
C TYR A 271 16.10 7.46 0.70
N ARG A 272 14.87 7.36 0.18
CA ARG A 272 13.93 6.30 0.54
C ARG A 272 14.46 4.91 0.19
N LEU A 273 15.01 4.73 -1.00
CA LEU A 273 15.49 3.44 -1.50
C LEU A 273 16.75 2.95 -0.78
N PHE A 274 17.70 3.85 -0.50
CA PHE A 274 19.04 3.43 -0.03
C PHE A 274 19.28 3.68 1.45
N VAL A 275 18.45 4.50 2.10
CA VAL A 275 18.68 4.89 3.51
C VAL A 275 17.41 4.65 4.33
N TYR A 276 16.40 5.50 4.16
CA TYR A 276 15.28 5.58 5.08
C TYR A 276 14.46 4.29 5.14
N GLY A 277 14.13 3.67 3.99
CA GLY A 277 13.37 2.43 3.98
C GLY A 277 14.03 1.31 4.79
N TRP A 278 15.36 1.25 4.78
CA TRP A 278 16.10 0.24 5.55
C TRP A 278 16.12 0.55 7.04
N PHE A 279 16.31 1.82 7.42
CA PHE A 279 16.21 2.23 8.82
C PHE A 279 14.83 2.01 9.40
N ASP A 280 13.80 2.33 8.63
CA ASP A 280 12.42 2.10 8.99
C ASP A 280 12.13 0.61 9.18
N GLY A 281 12.58 -0.23 8.25
CA GLY A 281 12.47 -1.69 8.37
C GLY A 281 13.19 -2.26 9.60
N ILE A 282 14.36 -1.72 9.97
CA ILE A 282 15.07 -2.11 11.20
C ILE A 282 14.31 -1.65 12.43
N ARG A 283 13.76 -0.43 12.44
CA ARG A 283 12.95 0.09 13.55
C ARG A 283 11.73 -0.82 13.78
N MET A 284 10.99 -1.13 12.73
CA MET A 284 9.81 -2.00 12.80
C MET A 284 10.17 -3.39 13.27
N LEU A 285 11.31 -3.92 12.83
CA LEU A 285 11.84 -5.18 13.33
C LEU A 285 12.09 -5.13 14.84
N ALA A 286 12.72 -4.05 15.34
CA ALA A 286 13.03 -3.88 16.76
C ALA A 286 11.76 -3.75 17.64
N GLU A 287 10.73 -3.11 17.15
CA GLU A 287 9.46 -2.94 17.86
C GLU A 287 8.66 -4.24 17.95
N HIS A 288 8.83 -5.15 16.99
CA HIS A 288 8.18 -6.46 16.94
C HIS A 288 9.06 -7.63 17.40
N LEU A 289 10.08 -7.36 18.22
CA LEU A 289 10.99 -8.39 18.75
C LEU A 289 10.28 -9.57 19.45
N ASN A 290 9.06 -9.35 19.94
CA ASN A 290 8.27 -10.40 20.60
C ASN A 290 7.70 -11.43 19.62
N TYR A 291 7.76 -11.18 18.31
CA TYR A 291 7.24 -12.11 17.31
C TYR A 291 8.31 -13.08 16.81
N TRP A 292 8.87 -13.83 17.72
CA TRP A 292 9.95 -14.79 17.48
C TRP A 292 9.74 -15.79 16.32
N PRO A 293 8.49 -16.24 15.95
CA PRO A 293 8.33 -17.16 14.82
C PRO A 293 8.86 -16.61 13.50
N TYR A 294 8.80 -15.30 13.28
CA TYR A 294 9.34 -14.65 12.07
C TYR A 294 10.85 -14.74 12.01
N TYR A 295 11.52 -14.52 13.13
CA TYR A 295 12.98 -14.58 13.19
C TYR A 295 13.46 -15.99 12.93
N LEU A 296 12.80 -16.98 13.54
CA LEU A 296 13.11 -18.39 13.27
C LEU A 296 12.83 -18.77 11.82
N GLY A 297 11.70 -18.35 11.25
CA GLY A 297 11.39 -18.55 9.85
C GLY A 297 12.41 -17.90 8.92
N THR A 298 12.84 -16.68 9.20
CA THR A 298 13.87 -15.96 8.44
C THR A 298 15.22 -16.65 8.54
N LEU A 299 15.63 -17.06 9.73
CA LEU A 299 16.87 -17.80 9.97
C LEU A 299 16.86 -19.17 9.27
N ALA A 300 15.73 -19.89 9.35
CA ALA A 300 15.56 -21.17 8.68
C ALA A 300 15.63 -21.03 7.16
N LEU A 301 14.94 -20.00 6.59
CA LEU A 301 14.99 -19.68 5.17
C LEU A 301 16.43 -19.40 4.72
N PHE A 302 17.12 -18.51 5.42
CA PHE A 302 18.48 -18.12 5.08
C PHE A 302 19.46 -19.28 5.27
N GLY A 303 19.36 -20.02 6.38
CA GLY A 303 20.16 -21.21 6.63
C GLY A 303 19.96 -22.28 5.55
N SER A 304 18.72 -22.49 5.09
CA SER A 304 18.44 -23.43 3.99
C SER A 304 19.08 -23.01 2.66
N ILE A 305 19.12 -21.70 2.37
CA ILE A 305 19.83 -21.16 1.19
C ILE A 305 21.34 -21.45 1.28
N LEU A 306 21.94 -21.28 2.46
CA LEU A 306 23.36 -21.57 2.67
C LEU A 306 23.65 -23.08 2.61
N LEU A 307 22.82 -23.90 3.26
CA LEU A 307 22.97 -25.37 3.30
C LEU A 307 22.72 -26.04 1.95
N ALA A 308 21.92 -25.41 1.07
CA ALA A 308 21.68 -25.94 -0.28
C ALA A 308 22.94 -25.98 -1.16
N GLY A 309 24.12 -25.80 -0.59
CA GLY A 309 25.42 -25.97 -1.26
C GLY A 309 25.72 -24.83 -2.23
N PHE A 310 25.24 -23.63 -1.95
CA PHE A 310 25.60 -22.41 -2.67
C PHE A 310 26.71 -21.65 -1.90
N PRO A 311 27.96 -22.16 -1.86
CA PRO A 311 29.01 -21.39 -1.23
C PRO A 311 29.09 -20.04 -1.92
N ILE A 312 29.18 -18.96 -1.15
CA ILE A 312 29.57 -17.66 -1.66
C ILE A 312 31.03 -17.81 -2.10
N SER A 313 31.24 -18.54 -3.22
CA SER A 313 32.59 -18.87 -3.66
C SER A 313 33.28 -17.61 -4.14
N LYS A 314 34.54 -17.46 -3.75
CA LYS A 314 35.48 -16.53 -4.39
C LYS A 314 35.51 -16.92 -5.87
N GLY A 315 34.77 -16.20 -6.71
CA GLY A 315 34.58 -16.52 -8.13
C GLY A 315 35.90 -16.79 -8.83
N SER A 316 35.88 -17.72 -9.79
CA SER A 316 37.02 -18.02 -10.65
C SER A 316 37.55 -16.74 -11.30
N SER A 317 38.84 -16.62 -11.45
CA SER A 317 39.55 -15.43 -11.96
C SER A 317 39.16 -15.04 -13.40
N GLU A 318 38.54 -15.96 -14.17
CA GLU A 318 38.04 -15.70 -15.50
C GLU A 318 36.68 -14.97 -15.47
N GLY A 319 36.70 -13.69 -15.85
CA GLY A 319 35.47 -12.88 -16.03
C GLY A 319 34.93 -12.24 -14.74
N ARG A 320 35.80 -11.71 -13.87
CA ARG A 320 35.37 -10.94 -12.69
C ARG A 320 34.40 -9.83 -13.07
N PRO A 321 33.19 -9.79 -12.47
CA PRO A 321 32.24 -8.72 -12.73
C PRO A 321 32.85 -7.37 -12.34
N ASN A 322 32.68 -6.38 -13.21
CA ASN A 322 33.12 -5.02 -12.90
C ASN A 322 32.07 -4.36 -12.01
N VAL A 323 32.37 -4.30 -10.72
CA VAL A 323 31.45 -3.82 -9.70
C VAL A 323 31.04 -2.36 -9.94
N VAL A 324 31.96 -1.51 -10.39
CA VAL A 324 31.65 -0.09 -10.69
C VAL A 324 30.58 0.01 -11.79
N ARG A 325 30.71 -0.79 -12.87
CA ARG A 325 29.70 -0.81 -13.93
C ARG A 325 28.34 -1.30 -13.44
N ILE A 326 28.32 -2.28 -12.54
CA ILE A 326 27.08 -2.81 -11.95
C ILE A 326 26.44 -1.74 -11.06
N LEU A 327 27.22 -1.03 -10.23
CA LEU A 327 26.72 0.07 -9.41
C LEU A 327 26.12 1.19 -10.28
N VAL A 328 26.83 1.62 -11.32
CA VAL A 328 26.33 2.64 -12.25
C VAL A 328 25.06 2.16 -12.95
N ALA A 329 25.02 0.90 -13.40
CA ALA A 329 23.82 0.34 -14.01
C ALA A 329 22.64 0.29 -13.04
N GLY A 330 22.86 -0.06 -11.78
CA GLY A 330 21.85 -0.02 -10.74
C GLY A 330 21.31 1.39 -10.51
N MET A 331 22.18 2.40 -10.47
CA MET A 331 21.79 3.81 -10.35
C MET A 331 20.95 4.28 -11.52
N ILE A 332 21.37 3.95 -12.75
CA ILE A 332 20.61 4.26 -13.98
C ILE A 332 19.25 3.55 -13.95
N ALA A 333 19.21 2.28 -13.56
CA ALA A 333 17.95 1.52 -13.46
C ALA A 333 17.01 2.12 -12.40
N THR A 334 17.54 2.60 -11.26
CA THR A 334 16.78 3.34 -10.24
C THR A 334 16.15 4.58 -10.85
N THR A 335 16.93 5.37 -11.61
CA THR A 335 16.44 6.58 -12.27
C THR A 335 15.31 6.26 -13.25
N PHE A 336 15.50 5.27 -14.12
CA PHE A 336 14.46 4.87 -15.08
C PHE A 336 13.18 4.34 -14.38
N GLY A 337 13.32 3.59 -13.31
CA GLY A 337 12.18 3.08 -12.55
C GLY A 337 11.39 4.17 -11.83
N TYR A 338 12.04 5.28 -11.46
CA TYR A 338 11.41 6.38 -10.74
C TYR A 338 10.90 7.50 -11.67
N LEU A 339 11.48 7.63 -12.87
CA LEU A 339 11.18 8.71 -13.82
C LEU A 339 9.68 8.89 -14.12
N PRO A 340 8.85 7.84 -14.28
CA PRO A 340 7.42 7.99 -14.55
C PRO A 340 6.67 8.78 -13.49
N TYR A 341 7.15 8.73 -12.24
CA TYR A 341 6.47 9.32 -11.09
C TYR A 341 6.89 10.77 -10.80
N LEU A 342 7.97 11.24 -11.43
CA LEU A 342 8.46 12.62 -11.25
C LEU A 342 7.49 13.66 -11.79
N THR A 343 6.54 13.26 -12.64
CA THR A 343 5.50 14.14 -13.20
C THR A 343 4.36 14.42 -12.25
N SER A 344 4.23 13.68 -11.13
CA SER A 344 3.13 13.83 -10.19
C SER A 344 3.64 14.01 -8.76
N TYR A 345 3.68 15.25 -8.29
CA TYR A 345 4.12 15.58 -6.93
C TYR A 345 3.28 14.87 -5.85
N ALA A 346 1.98 14.83 -6.03
CA ALA A 346 1.08 14.15 -5.09
C ALA A 346 1.42 12.66 -4.93
N HIS A 347 1.71 11.94 -6.03
CA HIS A 347 2.06 10.53 -5.96
C HIS A 347 3.41 10.27 -5.31
N ILE A 348 4.40 11.15 -5.54
CA ILE A 348 5.74 11.02 -4.97
C ILE A 348 5.72 11.11 -3.45
N MET A 349 4.93 12.06 -2.93
CA MET A 349 4.86 12.33 -1.50
C MET A 349 3.96 11.35 -0.75
N THR A 350 3.03 10.72 -1.44
CA THR A 350 1.90 10.04 -0.79
C THR A 350 1.79 8.55 -1.08
N SER A 351 2.58 7.99 -2.00
CA SER A 351 2.40 6.60 -2.40
C SER A 351 3.71 5.83 -2.46
N GLN A 352 3.84 4.83 -1.61
CA GLN A 352 4.99 3.92 -1.58
C GLN A 352 5.14 3.12 -2.88
N ARG A 353 4.05 2.87 -3.62
CA ARG A 353 4.07 2.16 -4.91
C ARG A 353 4.98 2.82 -5.95
N THR A 354 5.29 4.11 -5.79
CA THR A 354 6.18 4.84 -6.70
C THR A 354 7.61 4.33 -6.69
N PHE A 355 8.01 3.62 -5.64
CA PHE A 355 9.35 3.07 -5.50
C PHE A 355 9.49 1.65 -6.07
N LEU A 356 8.38 0.99 -6.43
CA LEU A 356 8.40 -0.42 -6.86
C LEU A 356 9.31 -0.65 -8.07
N TYR A 357 9.21 0.17 -9.11
CA TYR A 357 10.05 0.04 -10.31
C TYR A 357 11.50 0.49 -10.04
N ALA A 358 11.69 1.47 -9.19
CA ALA A 358 13.02 1.96 -8.81
C ALA A 358 13.79 0.94 -7.94
N SER A 359 13.09 0.08 -7.18
CA SER A 359 13.72 -0.95 -6.34
C SER A 359 14.50 -2.01 -7.15
N ILE A 360 14.23 -2.14 -8.47
CA ILE A 360 15.05 -2.93 -9.39
C ILE A 360 16.50 -2.47 -9.34
N GLY A 361 16.70 -1.17 -9.54
CA GLY A 361 18.03 -0.56 -9.48
C GLY A 361 18.65 -0.64 -8.10
N GLY A 362 17.85 -0.38 -7.04
CA GLY A 362 18.26 -0.56 -5.66
C GLY A 362 18.78 -1.96 -5.36
N THR A 363 18.09 -2.98 -5.86
CA THR A 363 18.50 -4.39 -5.71
C THR A 363 19.79 -4.69 -6.49
N ILE A 364 19.98 -4.13 -7.69
CA ILE A 364 21.24 -4.29 -8.45
C ILE A 364 22.41 -3.65 -7.68
N VAL A 365 22.21 -2.47 -7.07
CA VAL A 365 23.24 -1.82 -6.23
C VAL A 365 23.56 -2.71 -5.01
N LEU A 366 22.55 -3.21 -4.29
CA LEU A 366 22.75 -4.11 -3.16
C LEU A 366 23.50 -5.39 -3.56
N ALA A 367 23.16 -5.96 -4.73
CA ALA A 367 23.88 -7.13 -5.24
C ALA A 367 25.38 -6.85 -5.46
N ALA A 368 25.72 -5.67 -5.99
CA ALA A 368 27.10 -5.24 -6.13
C ALA A 368 27.80 -5.07 -4.76
N CYS A 369 27.13 -4.45 -3.79
CA CYS A 369 27.63 -4.30 -2.42
C CYS A 369 27.85 -5.66 -1.72
N ILE A 370 26.85 -6.56 -1.78
CA ILE A 370 26.99 -7.91 -1.22
C ILE A 370 28.13 -8.67 -1.89
N HIS A 371 28.31 -8.52 -3.21
CA HIS A 371 29.41 -9.15 -3.92
C HIS A 371 30.79 -8.58 -3.49
N LEU A 372 30.90 -7.27 -3.25
CA LEU A 372 32.12 -6.65 -2.71
C LEU A 372 32.44 -7.17 -1.31
N LEU A 373 31.45 -7.21 -0.44
CA LEU A 373 31.59 -7.73 0.92
C LEU A 373 31.99 -9.21 0.93
N ALA A 374 31.43 -10.01 0.01
CA ALA A 374 31.80 -11.43 -0.15
C ALA A 374 33.27 -11.61 -0.56
N ARG A 375 33.86 -10.62 -1.28
CA ARG A 375 35.30 -10.62 -1.60
C ARG A 375 36.17 -10.27 -0.39
N ALA A 376 35.69 -9.35 0.46
CA ALA A 376 36.37 -8.99 1.70
C ALA A 376 36.29 -10.11 2.76
N GLY A 377 35.11 -10.76 2.84
CA GLY A 377 34.89 -11.89 3.73
C GLY A 377 33.45 -12.40 3.63
N THR A 378 33.29 -13.71 3.53
CA THR A 378 31.99 -14.36 3.39
C THR A 378 31.05 -14.03 4.55
N ALA A 379 31.59 -13.94 5.78
CA ALA A 379 30.79 -13.61 6.96
C ALA A 379 30.13 -12.23 6.86
N PHE A 380 30.82 -11.21 6.35
CA PHE A 380 30.24 -9.88 6.16
C PHE A 380 29.06 -9.89 5.16
N ALA A 381 29.23 -10.61 4.06
CA ALA A 381 28.14 -10.72 3.07
C ALA A 381 26.92 -11.46 3.64
N VAL A 382 27.15 -12.49 4.45
CA VAL A 382 26.07 -13.24 5.14
C VAL A 382 25.33 -12.32 6.13
N VAL A 383 26.06 -11.61 7.01
CA VAL A 383 25.46 -10.73 8.02
C VAL A 383 24.63 -9.63 7.35
N ILE A 384 25.19 -8.95 6.34
CA ILE A 384 24.44 -7.88 5.66
C ILE A 384 23.22 -8.42 4.92
N SER A 385 23.35 -9.58 4.26
CA SER A 385 22.19 -10.20 3.59
C SER A 385 21.10 -10.56 4.59
N LEU A 386 21.46 -11.09 5.75
CA LEU A 386 20.52 -11.43 6.81
C LEU A 386 19.83 -10.19 7.38
N LEU A 387 20.58 -9.12 7.64
CA LEU A 387 20.02 -7.84 8.09
C LEU A 387 19.05 -7.25 7.07
N CYS A 388 19.41 -7.26 5.78
CA CYS A 388 18.50 -6.78 4.72
C CYS A 388 17.22 -7.62 4.63
N ILE A 389 17.34 -8.97 4.70
CA ILE A 389 16.15 -9.84 4.67
C ILE A 389 15.29 -9.59 5.90
N SER A 390 15.87 -9.50 7.08
CA SER A 390 15.13 -9.27 8.32
C SER A 390 14.42 -7.91 8.33
N ALA A 391 15.12 -6.84 7.96
CA ALA A 391 14.55 -5.49 7.86
C ALA A 391 13.41 -5.44 6.83
N GLY A 392 13.60 -6.06 5.67
CA GLY A 392 12.59 -6.13 4.63
C GLY A 392 11.34 -6.89 5.09
N ILE A 393 11.49 -8.03 5.77
CA ILE A 393 10.35 -8.79 6.33
C ILE A 393 9.62 -7.95 7.36
N GLY A 394 10.33 -7.28 8.27
CA GLY A 394 9.73 -6.40 9.29
C GLY A 394 8.87 -5.32 8.66
N SER A 395 9.39 -4.63 7.64
CA SER A 395 8.67 -3.58 6.92
C SER A 395 7.41 -4.11 6.19
N GLN A 396 7.51 -5.22 5.47
CA GLN A 396 6.37 -5.78 4.75
C GLN A 396 5.32 -6.34 5.71
N TRP A 397 5.74 -6.91 6.82
CA TRP A 397 4.83 -7.48 7.79
C TRP A 397 4.03 -6.40 8.53
N GLU A 398 4.67 -5.29 8.93
CA GLU A 398 3.99 -4.14 9.51
C GLU A 398 2.87 -3.63 8.59
N GLN A 399 3.18 -3.49 7.31
CA GLN A 399 2.20 -3.05 6.32
C GLN A 399 1.05 -4.06 6.16
N MET A 400 1.36 -5.36 6.18
CA MET A 400 0.33 -6.40 6.12
C MET A 400 -0.55 -6.40 7.38
N ALA A 401 0.02 -6.14 8.55
CA ALA A 401 -0.74 -6.03 9.78
C ALA A 401 -1.73 -4.86 9.73
N LEU A 402 -1.29 -3.70 9.21
CA LEU A 402 -2.15 -2.54 9.00
C LEU A 402 -3.29 -2.83 8.02
N TYR A 403 -3.00 -3.42 6.86
CA TYR A 403 -4.04 -3.79 5.89
C TYR A 403 -5.04 -4.80 6.46
N THR A 404 -4.57 -5.73 7.28
CA THR A 404 -5.44 -6.69 7.97
C THR A 404 -6.35 -5.98 8.97
N GLU A 405 -5.82 -5.03 9.71
CA GLU A 405 -6.57 -4.21 10.66
C GLU A 405 -7.70 -3.43 9.95
N LEU A 406 -7.37 -2.73 8.87
CA LEU A 406 -8.36 -2.00 8.06
C LEU A 406 -9.41 -2.95 7.47
N SER A 407 -8.99 -4.11 6.99
CA SER A 407 -9.90 -5.15 6.48
C SER A 407 -10.85 -5.67 7.55
N ASN A 408 -10.37 -5.86 8.78
CA ASN A 408 -11.21 -6.33 9.90
C ASN A 408 -12.23 -5.26 10.31
N ARG A 409 -11.86 -3.99 10.34
CA ARG A 409 -12.79 -2.88 10.59
C ARG A 409 -13.86 -2.83 9.51
N GLN A 410 -13.47 -2.86 8.24
CA GLN A 410 -14.39 -2.83 7.11
C GLN A 410 -15.36 -4.02 7.15
N ARG A 411 -14.86 -5.22 7.46
CA ARG A 411 -15.67 -6.44 7.60
C ARG A 411 -16.71 -6.30 8.71
N ALA A 412 -16.32 -5.79 9.87
CA ALA A 412 -17.24 -5.60 10.99
C ALA A 412 -18.35 -4.61 10.69
N ILE A 413 -18.01 -3.48 10.08
CA ILE A 413 -18.99 -2.47 9.68
C ILE A 413 -19.96 -3.03 8.63
N LEU A 414 -19.46 -3.66 7.57
CA LEU A 414 -20.33 -4.24 6.53
C LEU A 414 -21.24 -5.34 7.08
N ALA A 415 -20.70 -6.24 7.91
CA ALA A 415 -21.50 -7.29 8.54
C ALA A 415 -22.55 -6.70 9.46
N GLY A 416 -22.18 -5.71 10.28
CA GLY A 416 -23.12 -5.04 11.17
C GLY A 416 -24.25 -4.34 10.42
N ILE A 417 -23.96 -3.66 9.28
CA ILE A 417 -24.98 -3.03 8.42
C ILE A 417 -25.94 -4.11 7.90
N LEU A 418 -25.43 -5.23 7.40
CA LEU A 418 -26.25 -6.34 6.84
C LEU A 418 -27.11 -7.02 7.91
N GLU A 419 -26.63 -7.12 9.14
CA GLU A 419 -27.37 -7.66 10.27
C GLU A 419 -28.41 -6.68 10.82
N ALA A 420 -28.08 -5.39 10.86
CA ALA A 420 -28.98 -4.35 11.38
C ALA A 420 -30.09 -3.93 10.39
N ALA A 421 -29.86 -4.07 9.07
CA ALA A 421 -30.82 -3.66 8.03
C ALA A 421 -31.00 -4.73 6.95
N PRO A 422 -31.35 -5.99 7.28
CA PRO A 422 -31.49 -7.07 6.27
C PRO A 422 -32.60 -6.83 5.23
N GLN A 423 -33.58 -5.99 5.55
CA GLN A 423 -34.68 -5.59 4.69
C GLN A 423 -34.31 -4.52 3.65
N ALA A 424 -33.11 -3.93 3.71
CA ALA A 424 -32.70 -2.89 2.78
C ALA A 424 -32.67 -3.36 1.31
N ALA A 425 -32.63 -4.67 1.05
CA ALA A 425 -32.68 -5.27 -0.27
C ALA A 425 -34.11 -5.53 -0.80
N GLU A 426 -35.15 -5.23 -0.04
CA GLU A 426 -36.53 -5.50 -0.47
C GLU A 426 -37.05 -4.42 -1.43
N PRO A 427 -37.87 -4.79 -2.41
CA PRO A 427 -38.47 -3.82 -3.30
C PRO A 427 -39.26 -2.76 -2.54
N GLY A 428 -39.00 -1.48 -2.80
CA GLY A 428 -39.56 -0.37 -2.01
C GLY A 428 -38.83 -0.10 -0.71
N ALA A 429 -37.63 -0.70 -0.55
CA ALA A 429 -36.81 -0.50 0.62
C ALA A 429 -36.47 0.97 0.83
N LYS A 430 -36.32 1.28 2.10
CA LYS A 430 -35.98 2.61 2.59
C LYS A 430 -34.53 2.96 2.20
N HIS A 431 -34.28 4.25 2.04
CA HIS A 431 -32.90 4.76 1.99
C HIS A 431 -32.12 4.34 3.23
N LEU A 432 -30.84 4.14 3.08
CA LEU A 432 -29.95 3.77 4.18
C LEU A 432 -29.13 5.00 4.60
N LEU A 433 -29.42 5.53 5.79
CA LEU A 433 -28.60 6.59 6.38
C LEU A 433 -27.74 6.00 7.50
N ILE A 434 -26.43 6.20 7.42
CA ILE A 434 -25.46 5.69 8.38
C ILE A 434 -24.85 6.89 9.12
N LEU A 435 -25.04 6.93 10.43
CA LEU A 435 -24.35 7.86 11.31
C LEU A 435 -23.07 7.22 11.83
N ASP A 436 -21.94 7.73 11.39
CA ASP A 436 -20.63 7.24 11.82
C ASP A 436 -20.14 8.05 13.04
N ARG A 437 -20.12 7.39 14.20
CA ARG A 437 -19.53 7.91 15.46
C ARG A 437 -18.11 7.42 15.67
N SER A 438 -17.66 6.45 14.88
CA SER A 438 -16.31 5.91 15.01
C SER A 438 -15.24 6.81 14.39
N GLY A 439 -15.63 7.60 13.38
CA GLY A 439 -14.73 8.41 12.57
C GLY A 439 -13.86 7.60 11.61
N THR A 440 -13.89 6.25 11.70
CA THR A 440 -13.03 5.39 10.87
C THR A 440 -13.50 5.28 9.43
N MET A 441 -14.82 5.42 9.16
CA MET A 441 -15.37 5.34 7.80
C MET A 441 -14.91 6.50 6.90
N ASN A 442 -14.54 7.64 7.48
CA ASN A 442 -14.05 8.81 6.73
C ASN A 442 -12.64 8.61 6.15
N ASN A 443 -12.05 7.48 6.36
CA ASN A 443 -10.71 7.21 5.90
C ASN A 443 -10.64 6.82 4.42
N THR A 444 -9.53 7.18 3.77
CA THR A 444 -9.27 6.87 2.35
C THR A 444 -9.31 5.37 2.03
N TRP A 445 -8.96 4.53 3.01
CA TRP A 445 -8.88 3.07 2.87
C TRP A 445 -10.11 2.33 3.40
N MET A 446 -11.15 3.09 3.78
CA MET A 446 -12.40 2.55 4.30
C MET A 446 -13.54 2.70 3.27
N LEU A 447 -14.76 2.58 3.74
CA LEU A 447 -15.97 2.58 2.92
C LEU A 447 -16.46 4.01 2.70
N ARG A 448 -15.85 4.75 1.79
CA ARG A 448 -16.38 6.04 1.36
C ARG A 448 -17.55 5.88 0.39
N GLY A 449 -18.40 6.87 0.31
CA GLY A 449 -19.56 6.99 -0.57
C GLY A 449 -19.75 5.95 -1.67
N PRO A 450 -19.12 6.09 -2.83
CA PRO A 450 -19.31 5.14 -3.94
C PRO A 450 -18.85 3.72 -3.63
N GLU A 451 -17.76 3.54 -2.89
CA GLU A 451 -17.22 2.23 -2.52
C GLU A 451 -18.17 1.49 -1.58
N LEU A 452 -18.73 2.19 -0.59
CA LEU A 452 -19.76 1.63 0.30
C LEU A 452 -20.99 1.22 -0.49
N GLN A 453 -21.49 2.08 -1.38
CA GLN A 453 -22.64 1.77 -2.24
C GLN A 453 -22.41 0.49 -3.04
N ARG A 454 -21.24 0.35 -3.67
CA ARG A 454 -20.90 -0.81 -4.50
C ARG A 454 -20.74 -2.08 -3.66
N ALA A 455 -20.07 -1.98 -2.51
CA ALA A 455 -19.95 -3.09 -1.57
C ALA A 455 -21.33 -3.57 -1.11
N LEU A 456 -22.22 -2.68 -0.67
CA LEU A 456 -23.56 -3.03 -0.23
C LEU A 456 -24.42 -3.59 -1.38
N THR A 457 -24.34 -2.99 -2.58
CA THR A 457 -25.03 -3.52 -3.78
C THR A 457 -24.61 -4.96 -4.10
N LEU A 458 -23.31 -5.27 -3.97
CA LEU A 458 -22.80 -6.63 -4.16
C LEU A 458 -23.26 -7.59 -3.05
N LEU A 459 -23.23 -7.14 -1.81
CA LEU A 459 -23.56 -7.97 -0.65
C LEU A 459 -25.06 -8.23 -0.52
N TYR A 460 -25.90 -7.23 -0.75
CA TYR A 460 -27.36 -7.38 -0.77
C TYR A 460 -27.90 -8.03 -2.05
N ASP A 461 -27.09 -8.03 -3.13
CA ASP A 461 -27.51 -8.41 -4.49
C ASP A 461 -28.66 -7.56 -5.03
N SER A 462 -28.69 -6.30 -4.64
CA SER A 462 -29.72 -5.31 -4.98
C SER A 462 -29.10 -3.92 -4.97
N ASP A 463 -29.58 -3.02 -5.81
CA ASP A 463 -29.10 -1.64 -5.82
C ASP A 463 -29.46 -0.94 -4.50
N ILE A 464 -28.43 -0.53 -3.77
CA ILE A 464 -28.54 0.17 -2.49
C ILE A 464 -27.85 1.54 -2.63
N THR A 465 -28.53 2.57 -2.15
CA THR A 465 -27.96 3.93 -2.10
C THR A 465 -27.82 4.37 -0.63
N PRO A 466 -26.65 4.15 -0.02
CA PRO A 466 -26.38 4.61 1.33
C PRO A 466 -25.98 6.09 1.31
N SER A 467 -26.37 6.81 2.36
CA SER A 467 -25.80 8.11 2.74
C SER A 467 -25.07 7.96 4.07
N VAL A 468 -23.93 8.61 4.21
CA VAL A 468 -23.12 8.53 5.44
C VAL A 468 -22.91 9.94 5.99
N CYS A 469 -23.22 10.11 7.26
CA CYS A 469 -22.93 11.31 8.02
C CYS A 469 -21.97 10.99 9.17
N LEU A 470 -20.86 11.70 9.23
CA LEU A 470 -19.95 11.66 10.35
C LEU A 470 -20.54 12.48 11.49
N GLU A 471 -20.77 11.87 12.63
CA GLU A 471 -21.25 12.54 13.85
C GLU A 471 -20.05 12.84 14.76
N HIS A 472 -19.77 14.13 14.95
CA HIS A 472 -18.75 14.61 15.88
C HIS A 472 -19.29 15.76 16.72
N SER A 473 -19.23 15.63 18.03
CA SER A 473 -19.66 16.67 18.97
C SER A 473 -21.07 17.25 18.69
N ASN A 474 -22.02 16.38 18.34
CA ASN A 474 -23.39 16.74 17.92
C ASN A 474 -23.47 17.55 16.61
N VAL A 475 -22.40 17.59 15.86
CA VAL A 475 -22.37 18.14 14.50
C VAL A 475 -22.26 16.98 13.53
N PHE A 476 -23.06 17.02 12.47
CA PHE A 476 -23.06 16.00 11.43
C PHE A 476 -22.47 16.59 10.16
N SER A 477 -21.57 15.83 9.50
CA SER A 477 -21.01 16.18 8.20
C SER A 477 -21.05 14.99 7.26
N SER A 478 -21.21 15.21 5.96
CA SER A 478 -21.16 14.15 4.97
C SER A 478 -19.71 13.86 4.55
N PHE A 479 -19.48 12.68 3.94
CA PHE A 479 -18.14 12.30 3.46
C PHE A 479 -17.71 12.97 2.17
N GLU A 480 -18.63 13.59 1.45
CA GLU A 480 -18.28 14.31 0.24
C GLU A 480 -17.51 15.57 0.57
N MET A 481 -16.29 15.68 0.06
CA MET A 481 -15.43 16.83 0.26
C MET A 481 -15.76 17.89 -0.78
N GLN A 482 -15.99 19.11 -0.32
CA GLN A 482 -16.07 20.26 -1.21
C GLN A 482 -14.69 20.67 -1.72
N PRO A 483 -14.60 21.43 -2.83
CA PRO A 483 -13.35 22.05 -3.26
C PRO A 483 -12.68 22.92 -2.18
N SER A 484 -13.44 23.43 -1.22
CA SER A 484 -12.96 24.15 -0.03
C SER A 484 -12.27 23.25 1.00
N GLY A 485 -12.30 21.93 0.83
CA GLY A 485 -11.76 20.96 1.79
C GLY A 485 -12.62 20.76 3.04
N LYS A 486 -13.82 21.36 3.11
CA LYS A 486 -14.77 21.15 4.20
C LYS A 486 -15.83 20.13 3.79
N PRO A 487 -16.14 19.13 4.64
CA PRO A 487 -17.24 18.22 4.36
C PRO A 487 -18.58 18.99 4.45
N PRO A 488 -19.54 18.75 3.54
CA PRO A 488 -20.87 19.29 3.63
C PRO A 488 -21.57 18.87 4.92
N MET A 489 -22.44 19.71 5.44
CA MET A 489 -23.19 19.43 6.66
C MET A 489 -24.32 18.43 6.41
N CYS A 490 -24.58 17.58 7.40
CA CYS A 490 -25.83 16.84 7.54
C CYS A 490 -26.63 17.48 8.68
N ARG A 491 -27.96 17.57 8.54
CA ARG A 491 -28.81 18.11 9.57
C ARG A 491 -30.04 17.24 9.78
N GLN A 492 -30.32 16.91 11.03
CA GLN A 492 -31.57 16.28 11.40
C GLN A 492 -32.72 17.32 11.34
N THR A 493 -33.83 16.95 10.72
CA THR A 493 -35.07 17.72 10.65
C THR A 493 -36.18 16.98 11.40
N GLU A 494 -37.35 17.60 11.57
CA GLU A 494 -38.50 16.98 12.26
C GLU A 494 -38.98 15.71 11.52
N ASP A 495 -38.94 15.72 10.19
CA ASP A 495 -39.45 14.69 9.29
C ASP A 495 -38.37 13.81 8.67
N GLY A 496 -37.07 14.10 8.89
CA GLY A 496 -35.98 13.34 8.27
C GLY A 496 -34.58 13.87 8.50
N TRP A 497 -33.80 13.82 7.42
CA TRP A 497 -32.42 14.27 7.38
C TRP A 497 -32.12 14.99 6.07
N ASP A 498 -31.50 16.15 6.15
CA ASP A 498 -30.88 16.81 5.01
C ASP A 498 -29.41 16.43 4.96
N VAL A 499 -28.98 15.82 3.86
CA VAL A 499 -27.62 15.35 3.66
C VAL A 499 -26.96 16.14 2.54
N GLY A 500 -25.71 16.53 2.73
CA GLY A 500 -24.98 17.33 1.74
C GLY A 500 -25.40 18.78 1.69
N LEU A 501 -25.85 19.37 2.79
CA LEU A 501 -26.09 20.81 2.90
C LEU A 501 -24.83 21.54 2.42
N GLU A 502 -25.00 22.63 1.66
CA GLU A 502 -23.95 23.38 0.97
C GLU A 502 -23.48 22.75 -0.37
N LEU A 503 -23.98 21.56 -0.76
CA LEU A 503 -23.87 21.08 -2.14
C LEU A 503 -24.92 21.76 -3.03
N SER A 504 -24.70 21.70 -4.34
CA SER A 504 -25.67 22.22 -5.32
C SER A 504 -27.04 21.52 -5.25
N ASP A 505 -27.05 20.22 -4.87
CA ASP A 505 -28.23 19.37 -4.80
C ASP A 505 -28.24 18.56 -3.48
N PRO A 506 -28.62 19.20 -2.36
CA PRO A 506 -28.75 18.48 -1.08
C PRO A 506 -29.89 17.47 -1.15
N ILE A 507 -29.70 16.33 -0.51
CA ILE A 507 -30.67 15.22 -0.51
C ILE A 507 -31.47 15.28 0.80
N HIS A 508 -32.80 15.35 0.71
CA HIS A 508 -33.69 15.15 1.85
C HIS A 508 -34.10 13.69 1.97
N LEU A 509 -33.80 13.07 3.12
CA LEU A 509 -34.12 11.70 3.47
C LEU A 509 -35.23 11.65 4.52
N SER A 510 -36.46 11.33 4.11
CA SER A 510 -37.62 11.26 5.01
C SER A 510 -37.51 10.07 5.99
N LYS A 511 -37.89 10.27 7.26
CA LYS A 511 -37.98 9.19 8.28
C LYS A 511 -38.85 8.02 7.83
N ALA A 512 -39.91 8.29 7.06
CA ALA A 512 -40.82 7.24 6.59
C ALA A 512 -40.15 6.28 5.61
N THR A 513 -39.17 6.76 4.82
CA THR A 513 -38.51 6.00 3.76
C THR A 513 -37.02 5.72 4.04
N THR A 514 -36.52 6.09 5.22
CA THR A 514 -35.12 5.93 5.57
C THR A 514 -34.93 4.97 6.75
N THR A 515 -33.99 4.05 6.60
CA THR A 515 -33.50 3.24 7.72
C THR A 515 -32.26 3.91 8.28
N LEU A 516 -32.34 4.33 9.55
CA LEU A 516 -31.22 4.95 10.26
C LEU A 516 -30.38 3.87 10.95
N LEU A 517 -29.09 3.86 10.64
CA LEU A 517 -28.08 3.03 11.30
C LEU A 517 -27.05 3.91 12.02
N THR A 518 -26.54 3.45 13.13
CA THR A 518 -25.44 4.09 13.85
C THR A 518 -24.26 3.13 13.94
N VAL A 519 -23.08 3.56 13.50
CA VAL A 519 -21.81 2.87 13.72
C VAL A 519 -21.17 3.48 14.97
N ALA A 520 -21.14 2.73 16.04
CA ALA A 520 -20.55 3.17 17.31
C ALA A 520 -19.00 3.17 17.24
N PRO A 521 -18.30 3.82 18.19
CA PRO A 521 -16.85 3.80 18.26
C PRO A 521 -16.21 2.41 18.32
N ASP A 522 -16.95 1.42 18.85
CA ASP A 522 -16.52 0.00 18.90
C ASP A 522 -16.86 -0.77 17.63
N LEU A 523 -17.29 -0.10 16.57
CA LEU A 523 -17.73 -0.65 15.29
C LEU A 523 -18.98 -1.52 15.37
N SER A 524 -19.68 -1.56 16.50
CA SER A 524 -21.01 -2.15 16.55
C SER A 524 -21.98 -1.29 15.74
N VAL A 525 -22.88 -1.93 15.00
CA VAL A 525 -23.91 -1.25 14.20
C VAL A 525 -25.28 -1.54 14.78
N SER A 526 -26.04 -0.49 15.01
CA SER A 526 -27.42 -0.59 15.52
C SER A 526 -28.38 0.13 14.61
N ALA A 527 -29.60 -0.37 14.49
CA ALA A 527 -30.72 0.30 13.81
C ALA A 527 -31.63 0.98 14.84
N GLU A 528 -32.20 2.12 14.47
CA GLU A 528 -33.18 2.80 15.33
C GLU A 528 -34.47 1.98 15.51
N ALA A 529 -34.88 1.25 14.47
CA ALA A 529 -36.02 0.34 14.54
C ALA A 529 -35.55 -1.12 14.60
N PRO A 530 -36.26 -2.00 15.34
CA PRO A 530 -35.88 -3.40 15.43
C PRO A 530 -35.90 -4.07 14.04
N SER A 531 -34.80 -4.72 13.69
CA SER A 531 -34.64 -5.42 12.42
C SER A 531 -35.25 -6.82 12.47
N ILE A 532 -35.78 -7.27 11.34
CA ILE A 532 -36.15 -8.67 11.12
C ILE A 532 -34.87 -9.44 10.84
N SER A 533 -34.62 -10.57 11.51
CA SER A 533 -33.44 -11.38 11.24
C SER A 533 -33.36 -11.79 9.74
N PRO A 534 -32.17 -11.70 9.12
CA PRO A 534 -32.02 -12.09 7.72
C PRO A 534 -32.34 -13.58 7.52
N SER A 535 -32.86 -13.94 6.35
CA SER A 535 -33.01 -15.35 6.00
C SER A 535 -31.63 -16.05 6.02
N SER A 536 -31.57 -17.30 6.44
CA SER A 536 -30.33 -18.07 6.55
C SER A 536 -29.51 -18.06 5.25
N ALA A 537 -30.18 -18.21 4.10
CA ALA A 537 -29.52 -18.22 2.78
C ALA A 537 -28.85 -16.87 2.41
N LYS A 538 -29.51 -15.73 2.72
CA LYS A 538 -28.92 -14.40 2.51
C LYS A 538 -27.74 -14.20 3.45
N ALA A 539 -27.88 -14.56 4.72
CA ALA A 539 -26.81 -14.46 5.70
C ALA A 539 -25.60 -15.33 5.31
N ASP A 540 -25.80 -16.54 4.89
CA ASP A 540 -24.71 -17.44 4.45
C ASP A 540 -23.98 -16.92 3.20
N ARG A 541 -24.70 -16.23 2.30
CA ARG A 541 -24.08 -15.62 1.11
C ARG A 541 -23.12 -14.51 1.48
N TRP A 542 -23.56 -13.47 2.19
CA TRP A 542 -22.71 -12.35 2.51
C TRP A 542 -21.59 -12.72 3.49
N ARG A 543 -21.83 -13.67 4.43
CA ARG A 543 -20.78 -14.18 5.31
C ARG A 543 -19.65 -14.84 4.54
N ARG A 544 -19.97 -15.60 3.49
CA ARG A 544 -18.94 -16.19 2.61
C ARG A 544 -18.13 -15.13 1.89
N ILE A 545 -18.78 -14.09 1.33
CA ILE A 545 -18.09 -12.99 0.63
C ILE A 545 -17.17 -12.25 1.60
N LEU A 546 -17.65 -11.94 2.81
CA LEU A 546 -16.87 -11.25 3.84
C LEU A 546 -15.82 -12.13 4.52
N GLY A 547 -15.83 -13.45 4.28
CA GLY A 547 -14.91 -14.38 4.96
C GLY A 547 -15.22 -14.56 6.44
N CYS A 548 -16.49 -14.40 6.86
CA CYS A 548 -16.96 -14.55 8.22
C CYS A 548 -17.29 -16.01 8.53
N TRP A 549 -16.31 -16.81 8.84
CA TRP A 549 -16.52 -18.21 9.20
C TRP A 549 -15.63 -18.59 10.40
N PRO A 550 -16.20 -18.94 11.55
CA PRO A 550 -17.61 -18.90 11.93
C PRO A 550 -18.21 -17.47 11.98
N ALA A 551 -19.52 -17.34 12.15
CA ALA A 551 -20.22 -16.03 12.13
C ALA A 551 -19.63 -14.98 13.09
N THR A 552 -19.07 -15.42 14.21
CA THR A 552 -18.36 -14.56 15.19
C THR A 552 -17.07 -13.92 14.64
N ALA A 553 -16.54 -14.43 13.51
CA ALA A 553 -15.35 -13.86 12.87
C ALA A 553 -15.62 -12.49 12.20
N CYS A 554 -16.89 -12.09 12.04
CA CYS A 554 -17.24 -10.76 11.56
C CYS A 554 -17.12 -9.68 12.62
N ALA A 555 -17.29 -10.00 13.88
CA ALA A 555 -17.20 -9.01 14.95
C ALA A 555 -15.74 -8.52 15.09
N TYR A 556 -15.57 -7.21 15.16
CA TYR A 556 -14.26 -6.64 15.44
C TYR A 556 -13.85 -6.96 16.88
N ARG A 557 -12.62 -7.40 17.07
CA ARG A 557 -12.05 -7.70 18.37
C ARG A 557 -11.00 -6.65 18.72
N HIS A 558 -11.35 -5.80 19.67
CA HIS A 558 -10.42 -4.82 20.18
C HIS A 558 -9.31 -5.51 21.00
N ILE A 559 -8.06 -5.17 20.67
CA ILE A 559 -6.91 -5.59 21.46
C ILE A 559 -6.71 -4.52 22.53
N LEU A 560 -6.90 -4.91 23.79
CA LEU A 560 -6.65 -4.03 24.94
C LEU A 560 -5.18 -4.09 25.31
N THR A 561 -4.56 -2.94 25.43
CA THR A 561 -3.16 -2.82 25.81
C THR A 561 -3.01 -1.94 27.05
N PRO A 562 -1.97 -2.14 27.89
CA PRO A 562 -1.74 -1.25 29.03
C PRO A 562 -1.21 0.11 28.64
N THR A 563 -0.80 0.27 27.39
CA THR A 563 -0.24 1.50 26.83
C THR A 563 -0.86 1.77 25.48
N TYR A 564 -0.91 3.05 25.07
CA TYR A 564 -1.26 3.47 23.73
C TYR A 564 -0.11 4.27 23.14
N ASP A 565 0.22 4.00 21.91
CA ASP A 565 1.25 4.72 21.18
C ASP A 565 0.86 4.79 19.70
N TYR A 566 0.61 5.99 19.22
CA TYR A 566 0.20 6.25 17.86
C TYR A 566 1.04 7.34 17.24
N ASP A 567 1.77 6.98 16.20
CA ASP A 567 2.67 7.81 15.41
C ASP A 567 2.00 8.05 14.05
N PHE A 568 1.54 9.27 13.78
CA PHE A 568 0.81 9.62 12.57
C PHE A 568 1.71 9.50 11.34
N GLY A 569 1.39 8.60 10.41
CA GLY A 569 2.16 8.36 9.18
C GLY A 569 3.39 7.48 9.38
N ARG A 570 3.40 6.70 10.45
CA ARG A 570 4.40 5.68 10.68
C ARG A 570 4.55 4.76 9.46
N GLY A 571 5.78 4.40 9.11
CA GLY A 571 6.05 3.51 7.99
C GLY A 571 5.85 4.17 6.62
N TRP A 572 5.72 5.49 6.55
CA TRP A 572 5.43 6.22 5.32
C TRP A 572 4.12 5.75 4.67
N GLY A 573 3.12 5.38 5.46
CA GLY A 573 1.86 4.86 4.96
C GLY A 573 0.81 5.95 4.84
N LEU A 574 0.22 6.08 3.65
CA LEU A 574 -1.11 6.69 3.46
C LEU A 574 -2.21 5.95 4.22
N ASP A 575 -1.86 4.78 4.68
CA ASP A 575 -2.76 3.76 5.18
C ASP A 575 -2.95 3.88 6.67
N ASP A 576 -2.19 4.77 7.29
CA ASP A 576 -2.31 5.04 8.71
C ASP A 576 -3.50 5.96 8.96
N VAL A 577 -4.42 5.48 9.77
CA VAL A 577 -5.72 6.07 9.96
C VAL A 577 -5.97 6.21 11.43
N PRO A 578 -6.00 7.44 11.95
CA PRO A 578 -6.41 7.63 13.31
C PRO A 578 -7.84 7.10 13.51
N TRP A 579 -8.02 6.39 14.58
CA TRP A 579 -9.36 5.98 15.00
C TRP A 579 -10.01 7.12 15.78
N GLY A 580 -10.77 7.92 15.06
CA GLY A 580 -11.37 9.13 15.59
C GLY A 580 -11.77 10.11 14.50
N TYR A 581 -12.16 11.29 14.86
CA TYR A 581 -12.61 12.32 13.93
C TYR A 581 -11.83 13.64 14.09
N GLY A 582 -11.97 14.53 13.11
CA GLY A 582 -11.33 15.85 13.12
C GLY A 582 -9.91 15.87 12.58
N TRP A 583 -9.46 14.76 11.97
CA TRP A 583 -8.13 14.59 11.41
C TRP A 583 -8.14 14.75 9.89
N ARG A 584 -7.07 15.33 9.35
CA ARG A 584 -6.78 15.39 7.92
C ARG A 584 -5.95 14.18 7.48
N GLU A 585 -5.81 14.00 6.17
CA GLU A 585 -4.85 13.06 5.60
C GLU A 585 -3.42 13.36 6.08
N ILE A 586 -2.63 12.29 6.21
CA ILE A 586 -1.25 12.38 6.70
C ILE A 586 -0.38 13.19 5.74
N GLU A 587 0.38 14.10 6.29
CA GLU A 587 1.37 14.90 5.58
C GLU A 587 2.79 14.54 6.08
N TRP A 588 3.79 14.75 5.23
CA TRP A 588 5.21 14.53 5.57
C TRP A 588 6.04 15.77 5.26
N HIS A 589 7.04 15.99 6.08
CA HIS A 589 8.10 16.94 5.79
C HIS A 589 9.37 16.22 5.41
N LEU A 590 9.77 16.38 4.14
CA LEU A 590 10.97 15.79 3.58
C LEU A 590 12.03 16.87 3.38
N PRO A 591 12.87 17.20 4.32
CA PRO A 591 14.31 17.30 4.11
C PRO A 591 15.14 16.81 5.29
N SER A 592 14.55 16.19 6.31
CA SER A 592 15.32 15.64 7.42
C SER A 592 15.75 14.20 7.14
N LEU A 593 16.82 13.77 7.81
CA LEU A 593 17.29 12.38 7.77
C LEU A 593 16.23 11.37 8.28
N MET A 594 15.22 11.85 8.99
CA MET A 594 14.02 11.10 9.35
C MET A 594 12.82 11.95 8.96
N PRO A 595 11.97 11.52 8.04
CA PRO A 595 10.76 12.26 7.72
C PRO A 595 9.87 12.31 8.95
N ILE A 596 9.46 13.52 9.29
CA ILE A 596 8.43 13.76 10.29
C ILE A 596 7.11 13.73 9.54
N SER A 597 6.18 12.93 10.01
CA SER A 597 4.83 12.85 9.51
C SER A 597 3.84 13.37 10.54
N TRP A 598 2.69 13.84 10.10
CA TRP A 598 1.67 14.38 10.99
C TRP A 598 0.29 14.35 10.35
N SER A 599 -0.71 14.49 11.19
CA SER A 599 -2.06 14.85 10.75
C SER A 599 -2.47 16.18 11.37
N TRP A 600 -3.15 17.01 10.56
CA TRP A 600 -3.73 18.26 11.02
C TRP A 600 -5.07 18.03 11.69
N ILE A 601 -5.30 18.73 12.79
CA ILE A 601 -6.63 18.92 13.33
C ILE A 601 -7.36 19.95 12.42
N THR A 602 -8.48 19.53 11.85
CA THR A 602 -9.27 20.30 10.87
C THR A 602 -10.67 20.62 11.38
N ALA A 603 -10.94 20.37 12.64
CA ALA A 603 -12.19 20.71 13.32
C ALA A 603 -11.87 21.42 14.64
N PRO A 604 -12.79 22.23 15.21
CA PRO A 604 -12.60 22.83 16.52
C PRO A 604 -12.35 21.80 17.63
N LYS A 605 -12.80 20.57 17.39
CA LYS A 605 -12.58 19.40 18.24
C LYS A 605 -12.19 18.22 17.37
N ALA A 606 -11.13 17.52 17.79
CA ALA A 606 -10.72 16.24 17.24
C ALA A 606 -10.65 15.22 18.38
N ASN A 607 -10.82 13.95 18.07
CA ASN A 607 -10.63 12.91 19.07
C ASN A 607 -9.84 11.73 18.54
N LEU A 608 -9.35 10.93 19.50
CA LEU A 608 -8.81 9.58 19.27
C LEU A 608 -9.52 8.61 20.22
N TRP A 609 -9.91 7.46 19.67
CA TRP A 609 -10.44 6.36 20.44
C TRP A 609 -9.29 5.43 20.87
N LEU A 610 -9.15 5.24 22.18
CA LEU A 610 -8.06 4.47 22.78
C LEU A 610 -8.63 3.21 23.43
N TRP A 611 -8.08 2.05 23.09
CA TRP A 611 -8.48 0.77 23.66
C TRP A 611 -7.44 0.34 24.70
N LEU A 612 -7.79 0.51 25.99
CA LEU A 612 -6.84 0.36 27.09
C LEU A 612 -7.31 -0.68 28.12
N ASP A 613 -6.33 -1.39 28.68
CA ASP A 613 -6.44 -2.14 29.94
C ASP A 613 -5.55 -1.46 30.99
N PRO A 614 -6.01 -0.34 31.57
CA PRO A 614 -5.18 0.48 32.43
C PRO A 614 -5.04 -0.15 33.81
N ALA A 615 -3.81 -0.21 34.33
CA ALA A 615 -3.58 -0.47 35.73
C ALA A 615 -4.18 0.65 36.59
N ARG A 616 -4.55 0.34 37.85
CA ARG A 616 -5.06 1.36 38.82
C ARG A 616 -3.93 2.25 39.35
N LYS A 617 -3.20 2.91 38.45
CA LYS A 617 -2.11 3.85 38.75
C LYS A 617 -2.24 5.09 37.86
N PRO A 618 -1.56 6.21 38.19
CA PRO A 618 -1.49 7.35 37.30
C PRO A 618 -0.84 7.00 35.97
N TYR A 619 -1.25 7.69 34.92
CA TYR A 619 -0.70 7.58 33.59
C TYR A 619 -0.11 8.92 33.14
N LYS A 620 0.74 8.86 32.13
CA LYS A 620 1.33 10.00 31.47
C LYS A 620 0.85 10.02 30.02
N LEU A 621 0.33 11.16 29.59
CA LEU A 621 0.05 11.46 28.19
C LEU A 621 1.22 12.27 27.65
N SER A 622 1.76 11.89 26.52
CA SER A 622 2.76 12.63 25.78
C SER A 622 2.28 12.87 24.36
N ILE A 623 2.32 14.10 23.89
CA ILE A 623 1.89 14.52 22.56
C ILE A 623 3.05 15.25 21.91
N SER A 624 3.53 14.74 20.80
CA SER A 624 4.50 15.41 19.93
C SER A 624 3.79 16.12 18.81
N LEU A 625 4.13 17.38 18.60
CA LEU A 625 3.61 18.21 17.52
C LEU A 625 4.65 18.39 16.43
N ALA A 626 4.27 18.24 15.19
CA ALA A 626 5.13 18.59 14.05
C ALA A 626 5.22 20.10 13.88
N THR A 627 4.06 20.77 13.92
CA THR A 627 3.95 22.23 13.81
C THR A 627 2.56 22.69 14.26
N TRP A 628 2.31 24.00 14.19
CA TRP A 628 0.99 24.62 14.38
C TRP A 628 0.79 25.74 13.34
N PHE A 629 -0.45 26.02 13.00
CA PHE A 629 -0.74 26.99 11.96
C PHE A 629 -0.59 28.43 12.49
N LEU A 630 -1.14 28.69 13.68
CA LEU A 630 -1.04 29.98 14.39
C LEU A 630 -0.61 29.74 15.85
N GLU A 631 0.11 30.68 16.46
CA GLU A 631 0.43 30.61 17.91
C GLU A 631 -0.85 30.51 18.76
N ALA A 632 -1.94 31.18 18.35
CA ALA A 632 -3.23 31.05 19.02
C ALA A 632 -3.76 29.61 19.04
N SER A 633 -3.49 28.80 18.01
CA SER A 633 -3.87 27.38 17.98
C SER A 633 -3.12 26.60 19.05
N LYS A 634 -1.82 26.86 19.21
CA LYS A 634 -0.97 26.25 20.24
C LYS A 634 -1.41 26.64 21.65
N ASP A 635 -1.63 27.93 21.88
CA ASP A 635 -1.95 28.47 23.21
C ASP A 635 -3.37 28.08 23.67
N SER A 636 -4.27 27.83 22.74
CA SER A 636 -5.65 27.41 23.00
C SER A 636 -5.83 25.90 23.18
N LEU A 637 -4.77 25.08 22.97
CA LEU A 637 -4.88 23.64 23.04
C LEU A 637 -5.32 23.18 24.43
N ARG A 638 -6.44 22.49 24.47
CA ARG A 638 -7.00 21.84 25.66
C ARG A 638 -7.17 20.36 25.39
N LEU A 639 -6.91 19.56 26.41
CA LEU A 639 -6.98 18.12 26.35
C LEU A 639 -8.02 17.61 27.34
N LYS A 640 -8.83 16.63 26.92
CA LYS A 640 -9.76 15.93 27.79
C LYS A 640 -9.63 14.43 27.59
N ILE A 641 -9.79 13.67 28.65
CA ILE A 641 -9.91 12.21 28.63
C ILE A 641 -11.25 11.84 29.21
N ASN A 642 -12.08 11.15 28.44
CA ASN A 642 -13.45 10.79 28.81
C ASN A 642 -14.27 11.98 29.31
N GLY A 643 -14.11 13.15 28.66
CA GLY A 643 -14.74 14.41 29.01
C GLY A 643 -14.11 15.17 30.19
N MET A 644 -13.12 14.58 30.89
CA MET A 644 -12.44 15.19 32.02
C MET A 644 -11.19 15.96 31.56
N ALA A 645 -11.07 17.23 31.91
CA ALA A 645 -9.94 18.07 31.51
C ALA A 645 -8.64 17.56 32.12
N VAL A 646 -7.59 17.52 31.28
CA VAL A 646 -6.23 17.13 31.68
C VAL A 646 -5.31 18.30 31.42
N GLN A 647 -4.57 18.73 32.47
CA GLN A 647 -3.63 19.83 32.34
C GLN A 647 -2.33 19.36 31.68
N GLY A 648 -2.09 19.84 30.45
CA GLY A 648 -0.82 19.66 29.75
C GLY A 648 0.21 20.73 30.12
N ALA A 649 1.45 20.32 30.22
CA ALA A 649 2.59 21.22 30.39
C ALA A 649 3.55 21.06 29.20
N TRP A 650 4.04 22.16 28.66
CA TRP A 650 5.07 22.12 27.62
C TRP A 650 6.43 21.71 28.25
N VAL A 651 6.92 20.55 27.85
CA VAL A 651 8.25 20.03 28.32
C VAL A 651 9.34 20.26 27.28
N GLY A 652 8.97 20.75 26.11
CA GLY A 652 9.85 21.09 25.00
C GLY A 652 9.15 22.00 24.00
N PRO A 653 9.83 22.42 22.93
CA PRO A 653 9.25 23.35 21.96
C PRO A 653 8.04 22.73 21.21
N ARG A 654 7.98 21.42 21.12
CA ARG A 654 6.94 20.68 20.36
C ARG A 654 6.34 19.50 21.14
N THR A 655 6.58 19.40 22.43
CA THR A 655 6.09 18.27 23.23
C THR A 655 5.29 18.77 24.41
N ILE A 656 4.09 18.24 24.54
CA ILE A 656 3.20 18.45 25.66
C ILE A 656 3.12 17.17 26.47
N GLU A 657 3.26 17.26 27.75
CA GLU A 657 3.04 16.16 28.68
C GLU A 657 1.96 16.50 29.68
N ALA A 658 1.13 15.52 29.99
CA ALA A 658 0.08 15.67 30.98
C ALA A 658 0.01 14.44 31.88
N LYS A 659 -0.22 14.67 33.18
CA LYS A 659 -0.52 13.57 34.11
C LYS A 659 -2.00 13.24 34.06
N ILE A 660 -2.31 11.96 33.87
CA ILE A 660 -3.65 11.42 33.91
C ILE A 660 -3.85 10.78 35.28
N PRO A 661 -4.74 11.34 36.14
CA PRO A 661 -5.01 10.77 37.44
C PRO A 661 -5.54 9.34 37.35
N ALA A 662 -5.27 8.53 38.38
CA ALA A 662 -5.86 7.22 38.49
C ALA A 662 -7.39 7.30 38.45
N GLY A 663 -8.03 6.47 37.63
CA GLY A 663 -9.48 6.45 37.47
C GLY A 663 -10.04 7.33 36.32
N PHE A 664 -9.22 8.16 35.65
CA PHE A 664 -9.64 8.85 34.43
C PHE A 664 -9.72 7.89 33.23
N LEU A 665 -8.80 6.94 33.16
CA LEU A 665 -8.83 5.88 32.16
C LEU A 665 -9.73 4.71 32.62
N ARG A 666 -10.50 4.18 31.68
CA ARG A 666 -11.43 3.05 31.89
C ARG A 666 -10.88 1.80 31.20
N TYR A 667 -11.27 0.65 31.69
CA TYR A 667 -11.08 -0.59 30.95
C TYR A 667 -11.91 -0.56 29.67
N GLY A 668 -11.29 -0.86 28.55
CA GLY A 668 -11.91 -0.80 27.23
C GLY A 668 -11.74 0.55 26.54
N LEU A 669 -12.83 1.09 26.01
CA LEU A 669 -12.84 2.30 25.20
C LEU A 669 -12.65 3.56 26.07
N ASN A 670 -11.71 4.38 25.64
CA ASN A 670 -11.45 5.72 26.15
C ASN A 670 -11.44 6.73 25.00
N GLU A 671 -11.81 7.97 25.31
CA GLU A 671 -11.75 9.07 24.37
C GLU A 671 -10.70 10.09 24.82
N LEU A 672 -9.77 10.41 23.91
CA LEU A 672 -8.86 11.55 24.05
C LEU A 672 -9.34 12.64 23.10
N GLU A 673 -9.85 13.76 23.65
CA GLU A 673 -10.33 14.90 22.91
C GLU A 673 -9.29 16.02 22.89
N PHE A 674 -9.14 16.63 21.72
CA PHE A 674 -8.33 17.81 21.47
C PHE A 674 -9.24 18.98 21.11
N GLU A 675 -9.15 20.09 21.83
CA GLU A 675 -9.80 21.35 21.48
C GLU A 675 -8.73 22.39 21.21
N ALA A 676 -8.75 23.01 20.03
CA ALA A 676 -7.80 24.05 19.70
C ALA A 676 -8.42 25.07 18.72
N TYR A 677 -7.91 26.30 18.76
CA TYR A 677 -8.33 27.34 17.83
C TYR A 677 -8.01 26.92 16.39
N GLN A 678 -8.98 27.07 15.53
CA GLN A 678 -8.89 26.77 14.11
C GLN A 678 -8.84 28.06 13.30
N ASP A 679 -7.90 28.15 12.37
CA ASP A 679 -7.88 29.27 11.42
C ASP A 679 -9.10 29.24 10.51
N GLN A 680 -9.81 30.36 10.43
CA GLN A 680 -11.07 30.45 9.69
C GLN A 680 -10.88 30.37 8.16
N THR A 681 -9.67 30.67 7.67
CA THR A 681 -9.37 30.72 6.25
C THR A 681 -8.97 29.33 5.72
N THR A 682 -8.07 28.64 6.43
CA THR A 682 -7.51 27.36 6.00
C THR A 682 -8.19 26.16 6.64
N GLY A 683 -8.90 26.36 7.74
CA GLY A 683 -9.47 25.29 8.53
C GLY A 683 -8.45 24.47 9.31
N LEU A 684 -7.18 24.91 9.38
CA LEU A 684 -6.10 24.19 10.07
C LEU A 684 -5.89 24.71 11.49
N SER A 685 -5.44 23.84 12.38
CA SER A 685 -5.15 24.16 13.77
C SER A 685 -3.73 23.70 14.17
N ILE A 686 -3.59 22.48 14.64
CA ILE A 686 -2.37 21.86 15.14
C ILE A 686 -2.07 20.62 14.32
N ALA A 687 -0.79 20.40 14.00
CA ALA A 687 -0.28 19.21 13.36
C ALA A 687 0.31 18.26 14.41
N VAL A 688 -0.32 17.13 14.62
CA VAL A 688 0.09 16.12 15.59
C VAL A 688 0.94 15.05 14.90
N ASP A 689 2.12 14.79 15.43
CA ASP A 689 3.06 13.78 14.97
C ASP A 689 2.85 12.46 15.72
N ARG A 690 2.77 12.52 17.06
CA ARG A 690 2.64 11.31 17.89
C ARG A 690 1.83 11.55 19.15
N VAL A 691 1.08 10.54 19.55
CA VAL A 691 0.33 10.50 20.81
C VAL A 691 0.67 9.23 21.57
N SER A 692 1.14 9.33 22.81
CA SER A 692 1.47 8.19 23.65
C SER A 692 0.81 8.30 25.02
N VAL A 693 0.25 7.20 25.51
CA VAL A 693 -0.32 7.07 26.86
C VAL A 693 0.33 5.85 27.53
N PHE A 694 1.00 6.06 28.63
CA PHE A 694 1.76 5.02 29.33
C PHE A 694 1.73 5.22 30.86
N PRO A 695 1.92 4.16 31.64
CA PRO A 695 1.97 4.26 33.10
C PRO A 695 3.04 5.25 33.57
N ASP A 696 2.70 6.11 34.54
CA ASP A 696 3.66 7.02 35.17
C ASP A 696 4.53 6.25 36.17
N GLU A 697 5.62 5.63 35.67
CA GLU A 697 6.52 4.80 36.50
C GLU A 697 7.40 5.60 37.47
N LEU A 698 7.47 6.93 37.27
CA LEU A 698 8.30 7.82 38.11
C LEU A 698 7.60 8.23 39.44
N GLY A 699 6.36 7.85 39.66
CA GLY A 699 5.62 8.11 40.91
C GLY A 699 5.94 7.19 42.07
N THR A 700 6.78 6.16 41.91
CA THR A 700 7.07 5.16 42.96
C THR A 700 8.50 5.16 43.49
N THR A 701 9.33 6.09 43.06
CA THR A 701 10.69 6.26 43.64
C THR A 701 10.89 7.68 44.12
N LYS A 702 10.31 7.98 45.28
CA LYS A 702 10.89 8.90 46.30
C LYS A 702 10.37 8.55 47.68
#